data_1dd7a345f3c854d53914a50072e8743d
#
_entry.id   1dd7a345f3c854d53914a50072e8743d
#
_cell.length_a   1.000
_cell.length_b   1.000
_cell.length_c   1.000
_cell.angle_alpha   90.00
_cell.angle_beta   90.00
_cell.angle_gamma   90.00
#
_symmetry.space_group_name_H-M   'P 1'
#
loop_
_entity.id
_entity.type
_entity.pdbx_description
1 polymer ?
#
loop_
_entity_poly.entity_id
_entity_poly.type
_entity_poly.pdbx_seq_one_letter_code
_entity_poly.pdbx_strand_id
1 'polypeptide(L)'
;MTRPLPPYTSRRYLDAIADHVLIYDGAMGTSIQRYNLSAADFGGEQTNGCNDFLVITRPDVIEEIHASFLAVGCEVIETNTFRSNRLTLAEYGLADRVVEINRAAAALARRVADRFAAETGVPRYVAGSMGPSGMLPSSDDPDLSKIGFDDLADVFGEQARGLVEGGVDVLLLETSQDILEVRAAVVGIGRYFAEAGVRVPVQVQVTLDTSGRMLFGTDIASALTTLEALPIDVIGLNCSTGPEHMAGPVKYLAEHSTRPISVLPNAGLPINVDGQAVYPMQPEPFAAMLGEFVDWGVSVVGGCCGTTPEHLEQLIWRVQGDARARRKPAARQPMTEPAASSGMRAVSLRQQPPPTLIGERVNSQGSRKIKRLLLDEDYDGIVQIARQQVESGAHILDVCVALTERPDEAAQMAEVVKRLSLAVDVPLMIDSTEPDVIEAALRLYPGRGLINSINLENGRARVDAVLPIAVKHGAAVVALTIDEAGMAKTAARKVEIARRITEIAVNEYGLAPHDLIFDALTFTLATGDPEMADSAVQTMEGIRRIKAELPGVLTSLGVSNVSFGLNAGARAVLNSVFLYHCVEAGLDMAIVNPAHITPYAEIPAEQRRLADALIFNEHPDALADFIRYFEEHAVTVGGEEQADPTEGMAAEEALHWQIVHRKKEGVEALIDECLTRQDAVGVLNNVLLPAMKEVGDRFGAGELILPFVLQSAEVMKKAVAYLENFLERAEGASKGTIVVATVYGDVHDIGKNLVRTILSNNGFTVHDLGKQTPASVIIDAAVQHKADAIGLSALLVSTSKQMPLIVNELARRDLSIPVLIGGAAINRAFGRRILFLEDGGEPYAPGVFYC
;
A
#
# COMPACT_ATOMS: atom_id res chain seq x y z
N MET A 1 -17.94 8.98 -2.76
CA MET A 1 -17.51 9.34 -4.13
C MET A 1 -16.75 10.65 -4.04
N THR A 2 -15.45 10.64 -4.22
CA THR A 2 -14.67 11.87 -4.37
C THR A 2 -15.07 12.51 -5.70
N ARG A 3 -15.74 13.64 -5.65
CA ARG A 3 -16.03 14.42 -6.86
C ARG A 3 -14.69 14.88 -7.45
N PRO A 4 -14.51 14.83 -8.78
CA PRO A 4 -13.31 15.38 -9.39
C PRO A 4 -13.19 16.86 -9.02
N LEU A 5 -11.96 17.35 -8.86
CA LEU A 5 -11.73 18.75 -8.57
C LEU A 5 -12.32 19.61 -9.69
N PRO A 6 -13.00 20.73 -9.36
CA PRO A 6 -13.52 21.64 -10.38
C PRO A 6 -12.37 22.29 -11.17
N PRO A 7 -12.65 22.84 -12.36
CA PRO A 7 -11.67 23.65 -13.08
C PRO A 7 -11.26 24.88 -12.26
N TYR A 8 -10.07 25.39 -12.50
CA TYR A 8 -9.61 26.62 -11.85
C TYR A 8 -10.57 27.78 -12.10
N THR A 9 -10.96 28.46 -11.03
CA THR A 9 -11.74 29.71 -11.09
C THR A 9 -10.91 30.83 -11.71
N SER A 10 -9.60 30.86 -11.42
CA SER A 10 -8.62 31.76 -12.02
C SER A 10 -7.27 31.07 -12.15
N ARG A 11 -6.59 31.26 -13.25
CA ARG A 11 -5.24 30.76 -13.49
C ARG A 11 -4.18 31.85 -13.47
N ARG A 12 -4.56 33.11 -13.18
CA ARG A 12 -3.66 34.26 -13.33
C ARG A 12 -2.34 34.12 -12.58
N TYR A 13 -2.34 33.44 -11.42
CA TYR A 13 -1.14 33.15 -10.66
C TYR A 13 -0.23 32.11 -11.37
N LEU A 14 -0.79 31.03 -11.86
CA LEU A 14 -0.04 30.01 -12.60
C LEU A 14 0.48 30.54 -13.95
N ASP A 15 -0.32 31.37 -14.60
CA ASP A 15 0.09 32.01 -15.87
C ASP A 15 1.25 32.99 -15.63
N ALA A 16 1.26 33.70 -14.50
CA ALA A 16 2.36 34.57 -14.12
C ALA A 16 3.65 33.78 -13.82
N ILE A 17 3.58 32.69 -13.09
CA ILE A 17 4.74 31.81 -12.83
C ILE A 17 5.32 31.24 -14.14
N ALA A 18 4.48 30.94 -15.12
CA ALA A 18 4.92 30.46 -16.43
C ALA A 18 5.59 31.57 -17.25
N ASP A 19 5.20 32.83 -17.06
CA ASP A 19 5.74 33.97 -17.78
C ASP A 19 7.03 34.49 -17.19
N HIS A 20 7.13 34.62 -15.86
CA HIS A 20 8.29 35.16 -15.18
C HIS A 20 8.42 34.67 -13.72
N VAL A 21 9.62 34.93 -13.13
CA VAL A 21 9.89 34.66 -11.73
C VAL A 21 9.09 35.63 -10.86
N LEU A 22 8.23 35.06 -10.00
CA LEU A 22 7.46 35.87 -9.04
C LEU A 22 8.27 36.13 -7.77
N ILE A 23 8.14 37.35 -7.26
CA ILE A 23 8.81 37.74 -6.02
C ILE A 23 7.75 37.98 -4.93
N TYR A 24 7.83 37.15 -3.89
CA TYR A 24 6.99 37.24 -2.69
C TYR A 24 7.48 38.35 -1.78
N ASP A 25 6.65 38.72 -0.83
CA ASP A 25 7.01 39.58 0.28
C ASP A 25 7.92 38.86 1.30
N GLY A 26 8.05 39.42 2.47
CA GLY A 26 8.88 38.93 3.55
C GLY A 26 8.10 38.77 4.84
N ALA A 27 8.82 38.80 5.93
CA ALA A 27 8.35 38.42 7.24
C ALA A 27 7.22 39.29 7.79
N MET A 28 6.02 38.74 7.87
CA MET A 28 4.90 39.40 8.54
C MET A 28 5.14 39.47 10.06
N GLY A 29 5.43 38.35 10.71
CA GLY A 29 5.59 38.28 12.18
C GLY A 29 6.69 39.21 12.73
N THR A 30 7.88 39.20 12.14
CA THR A 30 8.97 40.09 12.56
C THR A 30 8.70 41.57 12.22
N SER A 31 7.89 41.85 11.21
CA SER A 31 7.44 43.21 10.94
C SER A 31 6.44 43.73 11.98
N ILE A 32 5.49 42.89 12.43
CA ILE A 32 4.55 43.24 13.52
C ILE A 32 5.31 43.58 14.82
N GLN A 33 6.38 42.82 15.16
CA GLN A 33 7.16 43.09 16.37
C GLN A 33 7.72 44.49 16.46
N ARG A 34 7.95 45.18 15.32
CA ARG A 34 8.51 46.56 15.29
C ARG A 34 7.53 47.60 15.76
N TYR A 35 6.23 47.29 15.79
CA TYR A 35 5.17 48.24 16.21
C TYR A 35 5.00 48.27 17.72
N ASN A 36 5.65 47.36 18.49
CA ASN A 36 5.57 47.29 19.97
C ASN A 36 4.11 47.36 20.48
N LEU A 37 3.24 46.51 19.88
CA LEU A 37 1.81 46.49 20.20
C LEU A 37 1.55 46.01 21.61
N SER A 38 0.55 46.57 22.24
CA SER A 38 0.04 46.25 23.60
C SER A 38 -1.16 45.30 23.53
N ALA A 39 -1.53 44.70 24.68
CA ALA A 39 -2.72 43.84 24.76
C ALA A 39 -4.00 44.53 24.24
N ALA A 40 -4.12 45.87 24.39
CA ALA A 40 -5.25 46.63 23.87
C ALA A 40 -5.32 46.60 22.33
N ASP A 41 -4.17 46.59 21.67
CA ASP A 41 -4.09 46.51 20.20
C ASP A 41 -4.54 45.14 19.69
N PHE A 42 -4.37 44.08 20.48
CA PHE A 42 -4.88 42.74 20.18
C PHE A 42 -6.33 42.51 20.56
N GLY A 43 -7.01 43.52 21.14
CA GLY A 43 -8.41 43.44 21.56
C GLY A 43 -8.61 43.01 23.01
N GLY A 44 -7.55 42.91 23.79
CA GLY A 44 -7.58 42.58 25.23
C GLY A 44 -6.60 41.49 25.64
N GLU A 45 -6.52 41.20 26.94
CA GLU A 45 -5.59 40.24 27.50
C GLU A 45 -5.75 38.81 26.92
N GLN A 46 -7.00 38.38 26.69
CA GLN A 46 -7.29 37.03 26.16
C GLN A 46 -6.72 36.81 24.76
N THR A 47 -6.69 37.84 23.94
CA THR A 47 -6.21 37.79 22.54
C THR A 47 -4.83 38.36 22.37
N ASN A 48 -4.15 38.73 23.48
CA ASN A 48 -2.81 39.28 23.44
C ASN A 48 -1.81 38.31 22.80
N GLY A 49 -1.10 38.79 21.81
CA GLY A 49 -0.14 38.00 21.02
C GLY A 49 -0.75 37.18 19.86
N CYS A 50 -2.06 37.25 19.65
CA CYS A 50 -2.72 36.66 18.46
C CYS A 50 -2.51 37.58 17.25
N ASN A 51 -1.39 37.43 16.55
CA ASN A 51 -1.05 38.25 15.39
C ASN A 51 -2.12 38.22 14.30
N ASP A 52 -2.71 37.05 14.07
CA ASP A 52 -3.73 36.85 13.03
C ASP A 52 -5.00 37.67 13.29
N PHE A 53 -5.30 37.98 14.56
CA PHE A 53 -6.46 38.80 14.94
C PHE A 53 -6.27 40.28 14.69
N LEU A 54 -5.04 40.75 14.45
CA LEU A 54 -4.75 42.15 14.10
C LEU A 54 -5.45 42.60 12.81
N VAL A 55 -5.80 41.70 11.91
CA VAL A 55 -6.60 42.03 10.72
C VAL A 55 -7.99 42.60 11.07
N ILE A 56 -8.48 42.36 12.29
CA ILE A 56 -9.74 42.86 12.82
C ILE A 56 -9.50 44.05 13.75
N THR A 57 -8.53 43.97 14.64
CA THR A 57 -8.29 44.96 15.71
C THR A 57 -7.38 46.10 15.27
N ARG A 58 -6.41 45.85 14.42
CA ARG A 58 -5.42 46.81 13.89
C ARG A 58 -5.14 46.60 12.42
N PRO A 59 -6.16 46.64 11.55
CA PRO A 59 -6.01 46.48 10.11
C PRO A 59 -5.04 47.50 9.48
N ASP A 60 -4.91 48.68 10.09
CA ASP A 60 -3.97 49.73 9.69
C ASP A 60 -2.51 49.23 9.69
N VAL A 61 -2.10 48.52 10.75
CA VAL A 61 -0.74 47.96 10.89
C VAL A 61 -0.47 46.92 9.79
N ILE A 62 -1.42 46.02 9.54
CA ILE A 62 -1.26 44.96 8.55
C ILE A 62 -1.25 45.57 7.12
N GLU A 63 -2.09 46.57 6.88
CA GLU A 63 -2.11 47.30 5.60
C GLU A 63 -0.77 47.98 5.33
N GLU A 64 -0.17 48.66 6.34
CA GLU A 64 1.14 49.32 6.24
C GLU A 64 2.27 48.33 5.93
N ILE A 65 2.26 47.14 6.57
CA ILE A 65 3.26 46.09 6.31
C ILE A 65 3.13 45.60 4.86
N HIS A 66 1.94 45.24 4.39
CA HIS A 66 1.72 44.85 3.01
C HIS A 66 2.18 45.94 2.03
N ALA A 67 1.83 47.20 2.29
CA ALA A 67 2.22 48.31 1.47
C ALA A 67 3.72 48.50 1.38
N SER A 68 4.47 48.27 2.48
CA SER A 68 5.91 48.41 2.53
C SER A 68 6.63 47.44 1.58
N PHE A 69 6.16 46.19 1.48
CA PHE A 69 6.72 45.20 0.57
C PHE A 69 6.30 45.45 -0.88
N LEU A 70 5.07 45.84 -1.14
CA LEU A 70 4.62 46.18 -2.49
C LEU A 70 5.32 47.43 -3.03
N ALA A 71 5.67 48.38 -2.14
CA ALA A 71 6.37 49.61 -2.53
C ALA A 71 7.78 49.34 -3.10
N VAL A 72 8.51 48.36 -2.57
CA VAL A 72 9.81 47.97 -3.12
C VAL A 72 9.71 47.14 -4.39
N GLY A 73 8.49 46.61 -4.72
CA GLY A 73 8.19 45.93 -5.98
C GLY A 73 7.83 44.45 -5.86
N CYS A 74 7.62 43.90 -4.65
CA CYS A 74 7.09 42.55 -4.51
C CYS A 74 5.78 42.38 -5.30
N GLU A 75 5.62 41.21 -5.94
CA GLU A 75 4.43 40.95 -6.78
C GLU A 75 3.38 40.16 -6.04
N VAL A 76 3.77 39.37 -5.02
CA VAL A 76 2.88 38.55 -4.20
C VAL A 76 3.02 38.95 -2.73
N ILE A 77 1.89 39.09 -2.05
CA ILE A 77 1.83 39.30 -0.60
C ILE A 77 1.09 38.15 0.08
N GLU A 78 1.60 37.71 1.24
CA GLU A 78 1.00 36.66 2.07
C GLU A 78 -0.01 37.28 3.04
N THR A 79 -1.15 36.65 3.23
CA THR A 79 -2.13 37.09 4.23
C THR A 79 -1.59 36.89 5.63
N ASN A 80 -2.00 37.74 6.57
CA ASN A 80 -1.67 37.58 8.01
C ASN A 80 -2.58 36.52 8.64
N THR A 81 -2.40 35.23 8.26
CA THR A 81 -3.27 34.10 8.65
C THR A 81 -2.50 32.81 8.93
N PHE A 82 -1.21 32.91 9.22
CA PHE A 82 -0.32 31.75 9.44
C PHE A 82 -0.83 30.79 10.51
N ARG A 83 -1.39 31.29 11.61
CA ARG A 83 -1.97 30.50 12.71
C ARG A 83 -3.51 30.60 12.77
N SER A 84 -4.18 31.00 11.70
CA SER A 84 -5.61 31.24 11.68
C SER A 84 -6.48 29.99 11.45
N ASN A 85 -6.07 28.84 11.94
CA ASN A 85 -6.90 27.63 11.99
C ASN A 85 -7.61 27.49 13.35
N ARG A 86 -8.67 26.66 13.43
CA ARG A 86 -9.49 26.54 14.64
C ARG A 86 -8.74 26.06 15.87
N LEU A 87 -7.69 25.24 15.69
CA LEU A 87 -6.92 24.65 16.80
C LEU A 87 -6.08 25.72 17.48
N THR A 88 -5.35 26.51 16.70
CA THR A 88 -4.53 27.60 17.21
C THR A 88 -5.33 28.80 17.70
N LEU A 89 -6.43 29.16 17.00
CA LEU A 89 -7.33 30.22 17.45
C LEU A 89 -8.10 29.86 18.72
N ALA A 90 -8.30 28.57 19.03
CA ALA A 90 -8.90 28.11 20.27
C ALA A 90 -8.11 28.56 21.51
N GLU A 91 -6.77 28.67 21.41
CA GLU A 91 -5.90 29.18 22.48
C GLU A 91 -6.31 30.59 22.93
N TYR A 92 -6.92 31.37 22.03
CA TYR A 92 -7.34 32.75 22.24
C TYR A 92 -8.87 32.90 22.37
N GLY A 93 -9.62 31.80 22.40
CA GLY A 93 -11.10 31.82 22.44
C GLY A 93 -11.75 32.27 21.11
N LEU A 94 -11.05 32.12 19.98
CA LEU A 94 -11.45 32.59 18.66
C LEU A 94 -11.80 31.46 17.68
N ALA A 95 -11.94 30.23 18.16
CA ALA A 95 -12.16 29.04 17.30
C ALA A 95 -13.36 29.18 16.34
N ASP A 96 -14.43 29.81 16.77
CA ASP A 96 -15.65 29.99 15.96
C ASP A 96 -15.52 31.13 14.92
N ARG A 97 -14.41 31.87 14.90
CA ARG A 97 -14.16 33.01 14.03
C ARG A 97 -13.18 32.74 12.89
N VAL A 98 -12.81 31.48 12.67
CA VAL A 98 -11.82 31.08 11.63
C VAL A 98 -12.15 31.68 10.28
N VAL A 99 -13.36 31.41 9.76
CA VAL A 99 -13.77 31.89 8.43
C VAL A 99 -13.80 33.42 8.35
N GLU A 100 -14.25 34.08 9.41
CA GLU A 100 -14.31 35.55 9.50
C GLU A 100 -12.92 36.18 9.41
N ILE A 101 -11.97 35.70 10.24
CA ILE A 101 -10.59 36.23 10.32
C ILE A 101 -9.86 36.02 8.99
N ASN A 102 -9.89 34.79 8.45
CA ASN A 102 -9.25 34.48 7.18
C ASN A 102 -9.82 35.27 6.01
N ARG A 103 -11.13 35.42 5.95
CA ARG A 103 -11.80 36.25 4.92
C ARG A 103 -11.42 37.73 5.04
N ALA A 104 -11.39 38.28 6.25
CA ALA A 104 -11.01 39.67 6.49
C ALA A 104 -9.54 39.91 6.09
N ALA A 105 -8.63 39.00 6.44
CA ALA A 105 -7.21 39.10 6.08
C ALA A 105 -7.01 39.08 4.55
N ALA A 106 -7.63 38.10 3.88
CA ALA A 106 -7.55 37.99 2.42
C ALA A 106 -8.14 39.20 1.70
N ALA A 107 -9.30 39.71 2.17
CA ALA A 107 -9.93 40.91 1.62
C ALA A 107 -9.07 42.17 1.86
N LEU A 108 -8.39 42.26 3.01
CA LEU A 108 -7.46 43.37 3.29
C LEU A 108 -6.28 43.34 2.33
N ALA A 109 -5.58 42.17 2.24
CA ALA A 109 -4.44 41.99 1.34
C ALA A 109 -4.86 42.27 -0.13
N ARG A 110 -6.04 41.79 -0.55
CA ARG A 110 -6.55 42.04 -1.89
C ARG A 110 -6.75 43.53 -2.21
N ARG A 111 -7.35 44.28 -1.28
CA ARG A 111 -7.52 45.74 -1.45
C ARG A 111 -6.18 46.46 -1.62
N VAL A 112 -5.17 46.09 -0.81
CA VAL A 112 -3.85 46.70 -0.91
C VAL A 112 -3.18 46.34 -2.24
N ALA A 113 -3.21 45.06 -2.61
CA ALA A 113 -2.66 44.57 -3.87
C ALA A 113 -3.31 45.24 -5.10
N ASP A 114 -4.64 45.39 -5.09
CA ASP A 114 -5.37 46.03 -6.20
C ASP A 114 -5.04 47.52 -6.31
N ARG A 115 -4.88 48.23 -5.17
CA ARG A 115 -4.42 49.63 -5.17
C ARG A 115 -3.06 49.78 -5.85
N PHE A 116 -2.07 48.97 -5.43
CA PHE A 116 -0.73 49.02 -6.01
C PHE A 116 -0.73 48.57 -7.48
N ALA A 117 -1.55 47.61 -7.84
CA ALA A 117 -1.68 47.19 -9.24
C ALA A 117 -2.24 48.32 -10.11
N ALA A 118 -3.24 49.08 -9.61
CA ALA A 118 -3.81 50.24 -10.32
C ALA A 118 -2.82 51.39 -10.45
N GLU A 119 -2.04 51.68 -9.41
CA GLU A 119 -1.04 52.72 -9.38
C GLU A 119 0.17 52.46 -10.29
N THR A 120 0.63 51.18 -10.32
CA THR A 120 1.86 50.81 -11.03
C THR A 120 1.65 50.18 -12.39
N GLY A 121 0.43 49.74 -12.71
CA GLY A 121 0.13 48.97 -13.91
C GLY A 121 0.68 47.53 -13.90
N VAL A 122 1.27 47.08 -12.79
CA VAL A 122 1.85 45.72 -12.60
C VAL A 122 0.88 44.89 -11.78
N PRO A 123 0.45 43.69 -12.25
CA PRO A 123 -0.41 42.81 -11.48
C PRO A 123 0.19 42.44 -10.14
N ARG A 124 -0.65 42.36 -9.10
CA ARG A 124 -0.27 41.92 -7.75
C ARG A 124 -1.15 40.72 -7.38
N TYR A 125 -0.58 39.81 -6.60
CA TYR A 125 -1.21 38.55 -6.21
C TYR A 125 -1.28 38.45 -4.69
N VAL A 126 -2.25 37.70 -4.21
CA VAL A 126 -2.45 37.41 -2.77
C VAL A 126 -2.35 35.92 -2.54
N ALA A 127 -1.40 35.53 -1.70
CA ALA A 127 -1.23 34.18 -1.22
C ALA A 127 -1.91 34.01 0.15
N GLY A 128 -2.84 33.08 0.26
CA GLY A 128 -3.50 32.75 1.52
C GLY A 128 -2.62 31.87 2.37
N SER A 129 -1.93 32.43 3.33
CA SER A 129 -1.00 31.74 4.24
C SER A 129 -1.74 30.77 5.16
N MET A 130 -1.29 29.52 5.22
CA MET A 130 -1.84 28.42 6.01
C MET A 130 -0.65 27.68 6.64
N GLY A 131 -0.29 28.01 7.86
CA GLY A 131 0.81 27.39 8.60
C GLY A 131 0.38 26.11 9.33
N PRO A 132 1.31 25.47 10.08
CA PRO A 132 1.04 24.24 10.83
C PRO A 132 -0.09 24.40 11.86
N SER A 133 -0.86 23.33 12.07
CA SER A 133 -1.97 23.30 13.03
C SER A 133 -1.51 23.24 14.49
N GLY A 134 -0.26 22.92 14.73
CA GLY A 134 0.27 22.61 16.06
C GLY A 134 0.12 21.12 16.43
N MET A 135 -0.56 20.33 15.61
CA MET A 135 -0.64 18.88 15.75
C MET A 135 0.41 18.19 14.87
N LEU A 136 0.87 17.05 15.31
CA LEU A 136 1.87 16.23 14.61
C LEU A 136 1.33 14.80 14.45
N PRO A 137 0.50 14.54 13.43
CA PRO A 137 -0.17 13.25 13.27
C PRO A 137 0.78 12.07 13.07
N SER A 138 2.01 12.30 12.61
CA SER A 138 3.05 11.26 12.51
C SER A 138 3.75 10.95 13.82
N SER A 139 3.48 11.70 14.91
CA SER A 139 4.12 11.50 16.22
C SER A 139 3.61 10.24 16.93
N ASP A 140 4.46 9.64 17.74
CA ASP A 140 4.09 8.62 18.74
C ASP A 140 3.54 9.26 20.05
N ASP A 141 3.76 10.56 20.25
CA ASP A 141 3.21 11.30 21.37
C ASP A 141 1.68 11.43 21.20
N PRO A 142 0.88 10.84 22.12
CA PRO A 142 -0.56 10.85 22.03
C PRO A 142 -1.18 12.24 22.16
N ASP A 143 -0.51 13.21 22.79
CA ASP A 143 -1.01 14.58 22.89
C ASP A 143 -0.85 15.35 21.59
N LEU A 144 0.18 15.08 20.82
CA LEU A 144 0.46 15.71 19.53
C LEU A 144 -0.26 15.03 18.38
N SER A 145 -0.48 13.71 18.44
CA SER A 145 -1.13 12.90 17.40
C SER A 145 -2.59 12.55 17.66
N LYS A 146 -3.24 13.21 18.62
CA LYS A 146 -4.64 12.91 19.04
C LYS A 146 -5.70 13.24 18.00
N ILE A 147 -5.39 14.11 17.02
CA ILE A 147 -6.35 14.49 15.99
C ILE A 147 -6.39 13.47 14.87
N GLY A 148 -7.59 13.05 14.46
CA GLY A 148 -7.78 12.17 13.31
C GLY A 148 -7.46 12.88 11.98
N PHE A 149 -7.07 12.11 10.96
CA PHE A 149 -6.73 12.63 9.63
C PHE A 149 -7.87 13.45 9.02
N ASP A 150 -9.12 12.97 9.12
CA ASP A 150 -10.28 13.67 8.55
C ASP A 150 -10.62 14.95 9.33
N ASP A 151 -10.51 14.93 10.66
CA ASP A 151 -10.71 16.12 11.48
C ASP A 151 -9.68 17.19 11.17
N LEU A 152 -8.42 16.78 10.97
CA LEU A 152 -7.34 17.68 10.57
C LEU A 152 -7.58 18.25 9.15
N ALA A 153 -8.05 17.42 8.22
CA ALA A 153 -8.44 17.87 6.88
C ALA A 153 -9.56 18.93 6.96
N ASP A 154 -10.54 18.73 7.82
CA ASP A 154 -11.65 19.70 8.02
C ASP A 154 -11.16 21.03 8.62
N VAL A 155 -10.13 21.01 9.49
CA VAL A 155 -9.46 22.21 10.01
C VAL A 155 -8.90 23.07 8.88
N PHE A 156 -8.15 22.45 7.96
CA PHE A 156 -7.56 23.16 6.83
C PHE A 156 -8.61 23.55 5.77
N GLY A 157 -9.63 22.72 5.56
CA GLY A 157 -10.74 23.05 4.67
C GLY A 157 -11.53 24.29 5.12
N GLU A 158 -11.74 24.46 6.43
CA GLU A 158 -12.38 25.65 7.02
C GLU A 158 -11.55 26.92 6.81
N GLN A 159 -10.23 26.84 7.05
CA GLN A 159 -9.31 27.95 6.81
C GLN A 159 -9.29 28.34 5.33
N ALA A 160 -9.15 27.35 4.42
CA ALA A 160 -9.18 27.55 2.98
C ALA A 160 -10.47 28.24 2.52
N ARG A 161 -11.61 27.89 3.10
CA ARG A 161 -12.89 28.55 2.82
C ARG A 161 -12.81 30.05 3.07
N GLY A 162 -12.34 30.48 4.24
CA GLY A 162 -12.24 31.90 4.58
C GLY A 162 -11.32 32.64 3.62
N LEU A 163 -10.15 32.07 3.29
CA LEU A 163 -9.17 32.66 2.39
C LEU A 163 -9.72 32.83 0.97
N VAL A 164 -10.33 31.78 0.41
CA VAL A 164 -10.88 31.81 -0.95
C VAL A 164 -12.08 32.77 -1.05
N GLU A 165 -12.98 32.78 -0.06
CA GLU A 165 -14.08 33.73 0.00
C GLU A 165 -13.57 35.18 0.11
N GLY A 166 -12.40 35.40 0.69
CA GLY A 166 -11.73 36.70 0.81
C GLY A 166 -10.98 37.15 -0.44
N GLY A 167 -10.79 36.29 -1.44
CA GLY A 167 -10.27 36.64 -2.76
C GLY A 167 -8.77 36.43 -2.96
N VAL A 168 -8.19 35.37 -2.35
CA VAL A 168 -6.81 34.97 -2.64
C VAL A 168 -6.64 34.42 -4.05
N ASP A 169 -5.42 34.51 -4.59
CA ASP A 169 -5.03 33.95 -5.90
C ASP A 169 -4.47 32.54 -5.80
N VAL A 170 -3.91 32.19 -4.66
CA VAL A 170 -3.28 30.90 -4.35
C VAL A 170 -3.45 30.61 -2.87
N LEU A 171 -3.67 29.34 -2.51
CA LEU A 171 -3.53 28.86 -1.13
C LEU A 171 -2.08 28.42 -0.92
N LEU A 172 -1.45 28.91 0.14
CA LEU A 172 -0.07 28.63 0.50
C LEU A 172 -0.04 27.83 1.80
N LEU A 173 0.16 26.49 1.69
CA LEU A 173 0.55 25.66 2.83
C LEU A 173 2.05 25.86 3.06
N GLU A 174 2.44 26.37 4.20
CA GLU A 174 3.82 26.74 4.46
C GLU A 174 4.35 26.25 5.80
N THR A 175 5.69 26.21 5.92
CA THR A 175 6.40 25.86 7.15
C THR A 175 6.00 24.48 7.69
N SER A 176 5.58 23.59 6.81
CA SER A 176 5.08 22.27 7.19
C SER A 176 6.21 21.37 7.69
N GLN A 177 6.05 20.83 8.91
CA GLN A 177 7.04 20.00 9.60
C GLN A 177 6.70 18.50 9.56
N ASP A 178 5.45 18.16 9.27
CA ASP A 178 4.92 16.79 9.18
C ASP A 178 4.24 16.57 7.83
N ILE A 179 4.78 15.66 7.04
CA ILE A 179 4.25 15.38 5.70
C ILE A 179 2.83 14.77 5.73
N LEU A 180 2.44 14.10 6.83
CA LEU A 180 1.08 13.58 6.99
C LEU A 180 0.08 14.70 7.23
N GLU A 181 0.46 15.76 7.97
CA GLU A 181 -0.34 16.98 8.10
C GLU A 181 -0.58 17.64 6.75
N VAL A 182 0.48 17.76 5.92
CA VAL A 182 0.36 18.30 4.55
C VAL A 182 -0.66 17.50 3.73
N ARG A 183 -0.62 16.18 3.81
CA ARG A 183 -1.58 15.31 3.08
C ARG A 183 -3.00 15.55 3.55
N ALA A 184 -3.23 15.66 4.86
CA ALA A 184 -4.54 15.99 5.42
C ALA A 184 -5.02 17.37 4.95
N ALA A 185 -4.14 18.37 4.98
CA ALA A 185 -4.45 19.73 4.51
C ALA A 185 -4.88 19.76 3.04
N VAL A 186 -4.12 19.09 2.15
CA VAL A 186 -4.45 19.02 0.71
C VAL A 186 -5.80 18.32 0.50
N VAL A 187 -6.10 17.26 1.25
CA VAL A 187 -7.41 16.59 1.19
C VAL A 187 -8.54 17.51 1.65
N GLY A 188 -8.34 18.26 2.74
CA GLY A 188 -9.32 19.22 3.24
C GLY A 188 -9.61 20.37 2.26
N ILE A 189 -8.55 20.93 1.66
CA ILE A 189 -8.67 21.94 0.59
C ILE A 189 -9.45 21.37 -0.60
N GLY A 190 -9.11 20.13 -1.03
CA GLY A 190 -9.78 19.45 -2.13
C GLY A 190 -11.28 19.21 -1.86
N ARG A 191 -11.65 18.84 -0.62
CA ARG A 191 -13.07 18.70 -0.19
C ARG A 191 -13.79 20.03 -0.34
N TYR A 192 -13.22 21.10 0.19
CA TYR A 192 -13.81 22.43 0.08
C TYR A 192 -13.99 22.83 -1.39
N PHE A 193 -12.99 22.64 -2.25
CA PHE A 193 -13.10 22.94 -3.66
C PHE A 193 -14.23 22.17 -4.35
N ALA A 194 -14.36 20.88 -4.06
CA ALA A 194 -15.41 20.04 -4.64
C ALA A 194 -16.82 20.43 -4.15
N GLU A 195 -16.95 20.86 -2.90
CA GLU A 195 -18.22 21.30 -2.31
C GLU A 195 -18.65 22.67 -2.82
N ALA A 196 -17.71 23.63 -2.85
CA ALA A 196 -17.98 25.00 -3.26
C ALA A 196 -18.02 25.21 -4.78
N GLY A 197 -17.51 24.24 -5.56
CA GLY A 197 -17.41 24.36 -7.02
C GLY A 197 -16.38 25.41 -7.46
N VAL A 198 -15.41 25.75 -6.63
CA VAL A 198 -14.34 26.71 -6.89
C VAL A 198 -12.97 26.02 -6.77
N ARG A 199 -11.97 26.54 -7.49
CA ARG A 199 -10.59 26.07 -7.35
C ARG A 199 -9.61 27.21 -7.58
N VAL A 200 -8.70 27.41 -6.63
CA VAL A 200 -7.51 28.24 -6.81
C VAL A 200 -6.26 27.35 -6.77
N PRO A 201 -5.12 27.80 -7.30
CA PRO A 201 -3.85 27.09 -7.17
C PRO A 201 -3.50 26.78 -5.71
N VAL A 202 -2.79 25.69 -5.51
CA VAL A 202 -2.26 25.26 -4.19
C VAL A 202 -0.74 25.18 -4.28
N GLN A 203 -0.07 25.97 -3.46
CA GLN A 203 1.38 25.96 -3.27
C GLN A 203 1.69 25.32 -1.91
N VAL A 204 2.63 24.37 -1.90
CA VAL A 204 3.04 23.68 -0.67
C VAL A 204 4.52 23.90 -0.43
N GLN A 205 4.86 24.32 0.77
CA GLN A 205 6.24 24.51 1.22
C GLN A 205 6.49 23.71 2.48
N VAL A 206 7.47 22.81 2.42
CA VAL A 206 7.95 22.09 3.59
C VAL A 206 9.11 22.85 4.22
N THR A 207 9.33 22.61 5.51
CA THR A 207 10.46 23.21 6.22
C THR A 207 11.47 22.13 6.62
N LEU A 208 12.74 22.40 6.38
CA LEU A 208 13.85 21.49 6.65
C LEU A 208 14.79 22.12 7.68
N ASP A 209 15.31 21.32 8.58
CA ASP A 209 16.36 21.72 9.50
C ASP A 209 17.75 21.81 8.82
N THR A 210 18.79 22.09 9.59
CA THR A 210 20.16 22.16 9.09
C THR A 210 20.73 20.83 8.60
N SER A 211 20.07 19.70 8.92
CA SER A 211 20.39 18.37 8.38
C SER A 211 19.70 18.08 7.05
N GLY A 212 18.84 18.99 6.56
CA GLY A 212 18.06 18.83 5.34
C GLY A 212 16.85 17.93 5.50
N ARG A 213 16.30 17.80 6.71
CA ARG A 213 15.15 16.93 7.01
C ARG A 213 14.03 17.69 7.72
N MET A 214 12.79 17.24 7.47
CA MET A 214 11.63 17.63 8.27
C MET A 214 11.70 16.97 9.67
N LEU A 215 10.84 17.41 10.58
CA LEU A 215 10.87 17.02 11.99
C LEU A 215 10.93 15.50 12.23
N PHE A 216 10.21 14.69 11.45
CA PHE A 216 10.21 13.22 11.56
C PHE A 216 11.20 12.52 10.62
N GLY A 217 12.21 13.23 10.13
CA GLY A 217 13.29 12.65 9.34
C GLY A 217 13.02 12.58 7.83
N THR A 218 11.91 13.14 7.35
CA THR A 218 11.58 13.19 5.92
C THR A 218 12.60 14.02 5.16
N ASP A 219 13.33 13.41 4.23
CA ASP A 219 14.25 14.11 3.34
C ASP A 219 13.52 14.74 2.14
N ILE A 220 14.23 15.60 1.40
CA ILE A 220 13.62 16.29 0.26
C ILE A 220 13.14 15.35 -0.84
N ALA A 221 13.79 14.20 -1.01
CA ALA A 221 13.38 13.21 -2.01
C ALA A 221 12.05 12.55 -1.64
N SER A 222 11.89 12.17 -0.36
CA SER A 222 10.63 11.63 0.15
C SER A 222 9.51 12.67 0.11
N ALA A 223 9.79 13.91 0.53
CA ALA A 223 8.83 15.01 0.45
C ALA A 223 8.37 15.24 -0.98
N LEU A 224 9.30 15.35 -1.93
CA LEU A 224 8.97 15.53 -3.35
C LEU A 224 8.14 14.37 -3.89
N THR A 225 8.54 13.12 -3.64
CA THR A 225 7.82 11.92 -4.11
C THR A 225 6.38 11.90 -3.60
N THR A 226 6.17 12.29 -2.34
CA THR A 226 4.84 12.37 -1.75
C THR A 226 4.02 13.51 -2.36
N LEU A 227 4.61 14.69 -2.48
CA LEU A 227 3.92 15.90 -2.94
C LEU A 227 3.58 15.89 -4.42
N GLU A 228 4.46 15.36 -5.28
CA GLU A 228 4.21 15.24 -6.74
C GLU A 228 2.95 14.42 -7.06
N ALA A 229 2.63 13.46 -6.20
CA ALA A 229 1.46 12.60 -6.35
C ALA A 229 0.14 13.26 -5.88
N LEU A 230 0.20 14.44 -5.25
CA LEU A 230 -0.97 15.16 -4.75
C LEU A 230 -1.44 16.23 -5.74
N PRO A 231 -2.72 16.65 -5.66
CA PRO A 231 -3.27 17.67 -6.56
C PRO A 231 -2.86 19.10 -6.16
N ILE A 232 -1.56 19.37 -6.16
CA ILE A 232 -0.94 20.66 -5.86
C ILE A 232 -0.24 21.23 -7.10
N ASP A 233 0.04 22.53 -7.12
CA ASP A 233 0.52 23.22 -8.30
C ASP A 233 1.97 23.70 -8.20
N VAL A 234 2.44 24.03 -7.01
CA VAL A 234 3.79 24.53 -6.73
C VAL A 234 4.35 23.83 -5.50
N ILE A 235 5.60 23.41 -5.58
CA ILE A 235 6.33 22.75 -4.47
C ILE A 235 7.46 23.66 -4.03
N GLY A 236 7.72 23.73 -2.73
CA GLY A 236 8.81 24.57 -2.26
C GLY A 236 9.29 24.32 -0.85
N LEU A 237 10.16 25.22 -0.44
CA LEU A 237 10.79 25.26 0.88
C LEU A 237 10.66 26.65 1.48
N ASN A 238 10.38 26.74 2.77
CA ASN A 238 10.43 28.01 3.48
C ASN A 238 10.87 27.84 4.95
N CYS A 239 11.24 28.94 5.56
CA CYS A 239 11.51 29.07 6.99
C CYS A 239 12.63 28.13 7.52
N SER A 240 12.74 27.99 8.86
CA SER A 240 13.74 27.21 9.61
C SER A 240 15.19 27.68 9.40
N THR A 241 15.68 27.71 8.18
CA THR A 241 17.07 28.02 7.84
C THR A 241 17.18 29.18 6.84
N GLY A 242 18.40 29.67 6.66
CA GLY A 242 18.73 30.60 5.58
C GLY A 242 18.99 29.88 4.25
N PRO A 243 19.18 30.64 3.15
CA PRO A 243 19.40 30.08 1.83
C PRO A 243 20.62 29.17 1.74
N GLU A 244 21.62 29.37 2.58
CA GLU A 244 22.85 28.56 2.63
C GLU A 244 22.60 27.09 2.94
N HIS A 245 21.63 26.78 3.79
CA HIS A 245 21.25 25.40 4.12
C HIS A 245 20.22 24.82 3.16
N MET A 246 19.50 25.66 2.41
CA MET A 246 18.52 25.24 1.44
C MET A 246 19.13 24.87 0.07
N ALA A 247 20.37 25.26 -0.21
CA ALA A 247 20.99 25.10 -1.53
C ALA A 247 20.95 23.64 -2.04
N GLY A 248 21.30 22.65 -1.20
CA GLY A 248 21.25 21.24 -1.55
C GLY A 248 19.82 20.75 -1.88
N PRO A 249 18.86 20.90 -0.98
CA PRO A 249 17.45 20.59 -1.24
C PRO A 249 16.87 21.32 -2.46
N VAL A 250 17.15 22.61 -2.65
CA VAL A 250 16.70 23.38 -3.82
C VAL A 250 17.27 22.81 -5.11
N LYS A 251 18.54 22.45 -5.13
CA LYS A 251 19.16 21.81 -6.28
C LYS A 251 18.49 20.49 -6.62
N TYR A 252 18.19 19.65 -5.61
CA TYR A 252 17.45 18.42 -5.80
C TYR A 252 16.07 18.67 -6.41
N LEU A 253 15.32 19.65 -5.90
CA LEU A 253 14.03 20.04 -6.49
C LEU A 253 14.20 20.51 -7.95
N ALA A 254 15.22 21.31 -8.24
CA ALA A 254 15.48 21.80 -9.60
C ALA A 254 15.75 20.67 -10.60
N GLU A 255 16.39 19.60 -10.15
CA GLU A 255 16.74 18.42 -10.96
C GLU A 255 15.60 17.41 -11.09
N HIS A 256 14.66 17.33 -10.14
CA HIS A 256 13.66 16.25 -10.09
C HIS A 256 12.20 16.71 -10.14
N SER A 257 11.86 17.94 -9.65
CA SER A 257 10.45 18.35 -9.61
C SER A 257 9.89 18.67 -10.99
N THR A 258 8.73 18.13 -11.31
CA THR A 258 7.94 18.48 -12.51
C THR A 258 7.14 19.77 -12.31
N ARG A 259 6.92 20.17 -11.04
CA ARG A 259 6.17 21.36 -10.66
C ARG A 259 7.06 22.62 -10.62
N PRO A 260 6.53 23.82 -10.76
CA PRO A 260 7.23 25.05 -10.40
C PRO A 260 7.73 25.00 -8.96
N ILE A 261 8.90 25.63 -8.71
CA ILE A 261 9.55 25.58 -7.40
C ILE A 261 9.47 26.96 -6.74
N SER A 262 9.15 26.96 -5.44
CA SER A 262 9.14 28.14 -4.57
C SER A 262 10.17 28.01 -3.45
N VAL A 263 10.92 29.11 -3.17
CA VAL A 263 11.92 29.15 -2.09
C VAL A 263 11.85 30.47 -1.33
N LEU A 264 11.43 30.41 -0.06
CA LEU A 264 11.24 31.56 0.82
C LEU A 264 12.02 31.36 2.13
N PRO A 265 13.35 31.55 2.13
CA PRO A 265 14.20 31.31 3.31
C PRO A 265 14.13 32.45 4.34
N ASN A 266 14.59 32.18 5.54
CA ASN A 266 14.87 33.20 6.54
C ASN A 266 16.09 34.04 6.12
N ALA A 267 16.25 35.24 6.70
CA ALA A 267 17.46 36.04 6.56
C ALA A 267 18.62 35.45 7.40
N GLY A 268 19.01 34.19 7.04
CA GLY A 268 19.99 33.39 7.76
C GLY A 268 19.40 32.61 8.94
N LEU A 269 20.23 31.79 9.60
CA LEU A 269 19.85 31.10 10.83
C LEU A 269 19.61 32.08 11.96
N PRO A 270 18.51 31.97 12.72
CA PRO A 270 18.28 32.83 13.88
C PRO A 270 19.31 32.57 14.98
N ILE A 271 19.80 33.64 15.55
CA ILE A 271 20.62 33.62 16.76
C ILE A 271 19.82 34.25 17.91
N ASN A 272 19.99 33.71 19.12
CA ASN A 272 19.35 34.28 20.29
C ASN A 272 20.25 35.42 20.85
N VAL A 273 19.70 36.63 20.83
CA VAL A 273 20.35 37.80 21.44
C VAL A 273 19.37 38.37 22.47
N ASP A 274 19.72 38.32 23.75
CA ASP A 274 18.91 38.83 24.87
C ASP A 274 17.45 38.29 24.89
N GLY A 275 17.28 37.03 24.49
CA GLY A 275 15.98 36.38 24.45
C GLY A 275 15.16 36.62 23.18
N GLN A 276 15.72 37.36 22.22
CA GLN A 276 15.09 37.64 20.93
C GLN A 276 15.79 36.91 19.78
N ALA A 277 15.02 36.42 18.82
CA ALA A 277 15.53 35.83 17.60
C ALA A 277 15.99 36.94 16.64
N VAL A 278 17.30 36.99 16.38
CA VAL A 278 17.94 37.91 15.43
C VAL A 278 18.40 37.16 14.20
N TYR A 279 18.08 37.68 13.03
CA TYR A 279 18.44 37.10 11.75
C TYR A 279 19.60 37.87 11.15
N PRO A 280 20.83 37.26 11.07
CA PRO A 280 22.08 38.01 10.84
C PRO A 280 22.36 38.27 9.35
N MET A 281 21.72 37.58 8.41
CA MET A 281 22.03 37.70 6.99
C MET A 281 21.62 39.04 6.45
N GLN A 282 22.56 39.71 5.76
CA GLN A 282 22.32 41.03 5.17
C GLN A 282 21.63 40.91 3.80
N PRO A 283 20.96 41.97 3.27
CA PRO A 283 20.25 41.98 2.02
C PRO A 283 21.05 41.51 0.80
N GLU A 284 22.29 41.93 0.63
CA GLU A 284 23.11 41.57 -0.54
C GLU A 284 23.46 40.09 -0.64
N PRO A 285 24.02 39.39 0.38
CA PRO A 285 24.31 37.96 0.34
C PRO A 285 23.00 37.14 0.20
N PHE A 286 21.89 37.56 0.83
CA PHE A 286 20.59 36.95 0.67
C PHE A 286 20.14 36.98 -0.80
N ALA A 287 20.17 38.16 -1.42
CA ALA A 287 19.77 38.34 -2.81
C ALA A 287 20.66 37.57 -3.79
N ALA A 288 21.99 37.53 -3.51
CA ALA A 288 22.94 36.80 -4.33
C ALA A 288 22.61 35.29 -4.40
N MET A 289 22.38 34.65 -3.24
CA MET A 289 22.06 33.21 -3.17
C MET A 289 20.71 32.87 -3.82
N LEU A 290 19.68 33.67 -3.57
CA LEU A 290 18.38 33.45 -4.25
C LEU A 290 18.47 33.66 -5.75
N GLY A 291 19.33 34.60 -6.21
CA GLY A 291 19.64 34.78 -7.61
C GLY A 291 20.22 33.52 -8.27
N GLU A 292 21.08 32.78 -7.55
CA GLU A 292 21.58 31.45 -8.02
C GLU A 292 20.45 30.42 -8.12
N PHE A 293 19.53 30.39 -7.14
CA PHE A 293 18.37 29.49 -7.19
C PHE A 293 17.48 29.76 -8.41
N VAL A 294 17.31 31.04 -8.78
CA VAL A 294 16.62 31.43 -10.02
C VAL A 294 17.38 30.93 -11.26
N ASP A 295 18.71 30.94 -11.21
CA ASP A 295 19.56 30.39 -12.28
C ASP A 295 19.38 28.87 -12.41
N TRP A 296 19.03 28.15 -11.33
CA TRP A 296 18.69 26.72 -11.36
C TRP A 296 17.24 26.41 -11.78
N GLY A 297 16.41 27.47 -11.97
CA GLY A 297 15.02 27.32 -12.47
C GLY A 297 13.95 27.40 -11.38
N VAL A 298 14.27 27.97 -10.23
CA VAL A 298 13.26 28.35 -9.23
C VAL A 298 12.36 29.42 -9.81
N SER A 299 11.05 29.25 -9.68
CA SER A 299 10.01 30.10 -10.31
C SER A 299 9.46 31.14 -9.34
N VAL A 300 9.57 30.91 -8.04
CA VAL A 300 9.06 31.79 -6.98
C VAL A 300 10.14 31.96 -5.92
N VAL A 301 10.50 33.18 -5.64
CA VAL A 301 11.48 33.56 -4.59
C VAL A 301 10.93 34.69 -3.73
N GLY A 302 11.37 34.75 -2.50
CA GLY A 302 10.98 35.78 -1.53
C GLY A 302 11.66 35.57 -0.22
N GLY A 303 11.05 35.98 0.88
CA GLY A 303 11.64 35.83 2.19
C GLY A 303 10.66 35.30 3.22
N CYS A 304 11.19 34.74 4.31
CA CYS A 304 10.46 34.38 5.49
C CYS A 304 11.02 35.16 6.70
N CYS A 305 11.15 34.56 7.87
CA CYS A 305 11.53 35.26 9.10
C CYS A 305 12.81 36.10 8.94
N GLY A 306 12.79 37.32 9.51
CA GLY A 306 13.91 38.30 9.51
C GLY A 306 14.10 39.07 8.22
N THR A 307 13.45 38.74 7.12
CA THR A 307 13.53 39.49 5.86
C THR A 307 12.73 40.78 5.93
N THR A 308 13.28 41.83 5.32
CA THR A 308 12.75 43.20 5.34
C THR A 308 12.52 43.68 3.92
N PRO A 309 11.83 44.81 3.72
CA PRO A 309 11.70 45.41 2.38
C PRO A 309 13.05 45.60 1.67
N GLU A 310 14.12 45.92 2.40
CA GLU A 310 15.47 46.10 1.84
C GLU A 310 16.03 44.78 1.29
N HIS A 311 15.79 43.66 1.95
CA HIS A 311 16.18 42.33 1.41
C HIS A 311 15.48 42.04 0.08
N LEU A 312 14.17 42.33 0.01
CA LEU A 312 13.39 42.07 -1.18
C LEU A 312 13.74 43.08 -2.29
N GLU A 313 14.07 44.32 -1.97
CA GLU A 313 14.53 45.30 -2.95
C GLU A 313 15.84 44.85 -3.63
N GLN A 314 16.83 44.37 -2.83
CA GLN A 314 18.05 43.79 -3.38
C GLN A 314 17.80 42.51 -4.19
N LEU A 315 16.86 41.65 -3.75
CA LEU A 315 16.47 40.47 -4.49
C LEU A 315 15.84 40.84 -5.84
N ILE A 316 14.92 41.81 -5.87
CA ILE A 316 14.27 42.30 -7.10
C ILE A 316 15.32 42.85 -8.06
N TRP A 317 16.26 43.66 -7.54
CA TRP A 317 17.38 44.17 -8.36
C TRP A 317 18.23 43.02 -8.93
N ARG A 318 18.57 42.02 -8.12
CA ARG A 318 19.36 40.85 -8.53
C ARG A 318 18.67 39.97 -9.58
N VAL A 319 17.35 39.81 -9.49
CA VAL A 319 16.56 38.97 -10.40
C VAL A 319 16.18 39.72 -11.68
N GLN A 320 15.76 40.99 -11.59
CA GLN A 320 15.18 41.77 -12.68
C GLN A 320 16.16 42.80 -13.29
N GLY A 321 17.27 43.07 -12.63
CA GLY A 321 18.26 44.10 -13.03
C GLY A 321 17.76 45.53 -12.89
N ASP A 322 18.56 46.48 -13.35
CA ASP A 322 18.27 47.96 -13.26
C ASP A 322 16.99 48.36 -14.01
N ALA A 323 16.70 47.67 -15.10
CA ALA A 323 15.50 47.89 -15.91
C ALA A 323 14.21 47.31 -15.30
N ARG A 324 14.30 46.63 -14.16
CA ARG A 324 13.19 45.87 -13.55
C ARG A 324 12.43 45.02 -14.58
N ALA A 325 13.19 44.36 -15.46
CA ALA A 325 12.65 43.54 -16.52
C ALA A 325 12.24 42.16 -15.96
N ARG A 326 11.03 41.70 -16.33
CA ARG A 326 10.55 40.39 -15.96
C ARG A 326 11.49 39.32 -16.53
N ARG A 327 12.00 38.45 -15.64
CA ARG A 327 12.91 37.38 -15.99
C ARG A 327 12.14 36.03 -16.00
N LYS A 328 12.21 35.30 -17.10
CA LYS A 328 11.68 33.93 -17.15
C LYS A 328 12.49 32.98 -16.27
N PRO A 329 11.82 32.00 -15.61
CA PRO A 329 12.55 30.92 -14.94
C PRO A 329 13.44 30.19 -15.95
N ALA A 330 14.60 29.73 -15.51
CA ALA A 330 15.44 28.88 -16.33
C ALA A 330 14.69 27.58 -16.65
N ALA A 331 14.80 27.13 -17.93
CA ALA A 331 14.17 25.89 -18.33
C ALA A 331 14.81 24.69 -17.64
N ARG A 332 14.00 23.84 -17.04
CA ARG A 332 14.40 22.60 -16.38
C ARG A 332 14.03 21.39 -17.22
N GLN A 333 14.79 20.33 -17.09
CA GLN A 333 14.46 19.01 -17.63
C GLN A 333 14.49 18.01 -16.47
N PRO A 334 13.39 17.89 -15.72
CA PRO A 334 13.38 17.04 -14.54
C PRO A 334 13.65 15.58 -14.86
N MET A 335 14.49 14.96 -14.07
CA MET A 335 14.68 13.51 -14.08
C MET A 335 13.52 12.88 -13.30
N THR A 336 12.54 12.37 -14.02
CA THR A 336 11.37 11.73 -13.41
C THR A 336 11.55 10.23 -13.38
N GLU A 337 11.59 9.65 -12.19
CA GLU A 337 11.58 8.21 -11.99
C GLU A 337 10.36 7.80 -11.17
N PRO A 338 9.68 6.70 -11.54
CA PRO A 338 8.64 6.15 -10.68
C PRO A 338 9.20 5.80 -9.31
N ALA A 339 8.62 6.36 -8.26
CA ALA A 339 9.10 6.16 -6.89
C ALA A 339 7.94 6.01 -5.91
N ALA A 340 8.17 5.27 -4.83
CA ALA A 340 7.38 5.29 -3.61
C ALA A 340 8.19 5.95 -2.49
N SER A 341 7.55 6.34 -1.41
CA SER A 341 8.26 6.89 -0.26
C SER A 341 7.70 6.39 1.06
N SER A 342 8.58 6.19 2.03
CA SER A 342 8.20 6.19 3.43
C SER A 342 8.07 7.62 3.95
N GLY A 343 7.79 7.80 5.23
CA GLY A 343 7.92 9.10 5.89
C GLY A 343 9.35 9.63 5.97
N MET A 344 10.37 8.88 5.57
CA MET A 344 11.78 9.20 5.76
C MET A 344 12.57 9.32 4.46
N ARG A 345 12.37 8.39 3.52
CA ARG A 345 13.10 8.37 2.24
C ARG A 345 12.26 7.89 1.06
N ALA A 346 12.65 8.30 -0.14
CA ALA A 346 12.11 7.78 -1.39
C ALA A 346 12.86 6.53 -1.86
N VAL A 347 12.14 5.65 -2.56
CA VAL A 347 12.67 4.43 -3.17
C VAL A 347 12.19 4.36 -4.62
N SER A 348 13.13 4.27 -5.56
CA SER A 348 12.80 4.04 -6.98
C SER A 348 12.10 2.70 -7.15
N LEU A 349 11.02 2.67 -7.94
CA LEU A 349 10.32 1.44 -8.33
C LEU A 349 11.05 0.70 -9.46
N ARG A 350 12.16 1.27 -9.95
CA ARG A 350 13.07 0.69 -10.93
C ARG A 350 14.50 0.72 -10.41
N GLN A 351 14.83 -0.24 -9.56
CA GLN A 351 16.18 -0.36 -9.01
C GLN A 351 17.23 -0.67 -10.07
N GLN A 352 18.46 -0.29 -9.80
CA GLN A 352 19.63 -0.66 -10.59
C GLN A 352 20.68 -1.33 -9.66
N PRO A 353 20.93 -2.63 -9.78
CA PRO A 353 20.31 -3.59 -10.71
C PRO A 353 18.84 -3.91 -10.32
N PRO A 354 18.01 -4.32 -11.31
CA PRO A 354 16.66 -4.78 -11.06
C PRO A 354 16.64 -6.17 -10.39
N PRO A 355 15.52 -6.55 -9.76
CA PRO A 355 14.27 -5.82 -9.56
C PRO A 355 14.21 -5.04 -8.24
N THR A 356 13.19 -4.21 -8.07
CA THR A 356 12.81 -3.72 -6.74
C THR A 356 12.23 -4.88 -5.93
N LEU A 357 12.84 -5.20 -4.79
CA LEU A 357 12.40 -6.31 -3.92
C LEU A 357 11.34 -5.84 -2.94
N ILE A 358 10.19 -6.53 -2.93
CA ILE A 358 9.10 -6.33 -1.99
C ILE A 358 9.10 -7.50 -1.02
N GLY A 359 9.33 -7.21 0.26
CA GLY A 359 9.38 -8.22 1.32
C GLY A 359 7.98 -8.75 1.65
N GLU A 360 7.79 -10.07 1.52
CA GLU A 360 6.49 -10.76 1.65
C GLU A 360 6.17 -11.29 3.07
N ARG A 361 7.03 -11.01 4.07
CA ARG A 361 6.91 -11.67 5.39
C ARG A 361 6.00 -10.95 6.37
N VAL A 362 5.63 -9.68 6.18
CA VAL A 362 4.62 -8.97 7.00
C VAL A 362 3.23 -9.18 6.40
N ASN A 363 2.93 -10.42 6.06
CA ASN A 363 1.69 -10.80 5.41
C ASN A 363 1.09 -12.01 6.14
N SER A 364 -0.13 -11.85 6.69
CA SER A 364 -0.84 -12.86 7.47
C SER A 364 -1.25 -14.09 6.66
N GLN A 365 -1.42 -13.94 5.36
CA GLN A 365 -1.80 -15.02 4.45
C GLN A 365 -0.60 -15.91 4.10
N GLY A 366 0.61 -15.34 4.09
CA GLY A 366 1.85 -16.03 3.75
C GLY A 366 2.71 -16.43 4.95
N SER A 367 2.42 -15.94 6.18
CA SER A 367 3.28 -16.12 7.35
C SER A 367 2.50 -16.53 8.60
N ARG A 368 2.62 -17.80 9.00
CA ARG A 368 2.04 -18.30 10.26
C ARG A 368 2.53 -17.51 11.48
N LYS A 369 3.78 -17.01 11.43
CA LYS A 369 4.36 -16.22 12.52
C LYS A 369 3.64 -14.89 12.65
N ILE A 370 3.41 -14.16 11.53
CA ILE A 370 2.66 -12.90 11.53
C ILE A 370 1.22 -13.15 11.98
N LYS A 371 0.57 -14.19 11.48
CA LYS A 371 -0.79 -14.55 11.90
C LYS A 371 -0.89 -14.69 13.43
N ARG A 372 0.06 -15.38 14.05
CA ARG A 372 0.10 -15.54 15.50
C ARG A 372 0.34 -14.19 16.21
N LEU A 373 1.33 -13.41 15.76
CA LEU A 373 1.64 -12.11 16.36
C LEU A 373 0.45 -11.15 16.30
N LEU A 374 -0.31 -11.16 15.20
CA LEU A 374 -1.54 -10.35 15.05
C LEU A 374 -2.64 -10.82 16.01
N LEU A 375 -2.80 -12.13 16.21
CA LEU A 375 -3.78 -12.69 17.17
C LEU A 375 -3.41 -12.36 18.60
N ASP A 376 -2.11 -12.35 18.92
CA ASP A 376 -1.56 -12.03 20.24
C ASP A 376 -1.39 -10.51 20.45
N GLU A 377 -1.68 -9.67 19.44
CA GLU A 377 -1.44 -8.22 19.41
C GLU A 377 0.01 -7.83 19.70
N ASP A 378 0.95 -8.72 19.36
CA ASP A 378 2.39 -8.47 19.48
C ASP A 378 2.91 -7.69 18.27
N TYR A 379 2.62 -6.41 18.25
CA TYR A 379 3.05 -5.51 17.17
C TYR A 379 4.57 -5.28 17.16
N ASP A 380 5.23 -5.38 18.30
CA ASP A 380 6.70 -5.24 18.38
C ASP A 380 7.38 -6.42 17.69
N GLY A 381 6.83 -7.63 17.83
CA GLY A 381 7.26 -8.79 17.06
C GLY A 381 7.09 -8.61 15.55
N ILE A 382 6.03 -7.94 15.11
CA ILE A 382 5.80 -7.60 13.70
C ILE A 382 6.87 -6.61 13.20
N VAL A 383 7.15 -5.55 13.97
CA VAL A 383 8.21 -4.58 13.67
C VAL A 383 9.57 -5.25 13.52
N GLN A 384 9.89 -6.21 14.38
CA GLN A 384 11.16 -6.97 14.27
C GLN A 384 11.24 -7.76 12.96
N ILE A 385 10.14 -8.40 12.52
CA ILE A 385 10.11 -9.11 11.24
C ILE A 385 10.28 -8.13 10.08
N ALA A 386 9.64 -6.96 10.15
CA ALA A 386 9.78 -5.92 9.14
C ALA A 386 11.25 -5.46 9.01
N ARG A 387 11.91 -5.16 10.13
CA ARG A 387 13.33 -4.78 10.16
C ARG A 387 14.24 -5.86 9.59
N GLN A 388 14.02 -7.12 9.94
CA GLN A 388 14.79 -8.24 9.39
C GLN A 388 14.68 -8.33 7.88
N GLN A 389 13.51 -8.04 7.29
CA GLN A 389 13.35 -8.02 5.84
C GLN A 389 14.10 -6.85 5.19
N VAL A 390 14.06 -5.67 5.81
CA VAL A 390 14.83 -4.50 5.35
C VAL A 390 16.33 -4.78 5.40
N GLU A 391 16.82 -5.35 6.51
CA GLU A 391 18.22 -5.79 6.67
C GLU A 391 18.62 -6.85 5.63
N SER A 392 17.68 -7.70 5.21
CA SER A 392 17.89 -8.70 4.15
C SER A 392 17.77 -8.13 2.74
N GLY A 393 17.56 -6.81 2.57
CA GLY A 393 17.55 -6.14 1.29
C GLY A 393 16.17 -5.85 0.70
N ALA A 394 15.09 -5.95 1.47
CA ALA A 394 13.78 -5.48 0.99
C ALA A 394 13.79 -3.96 0.79
N HIS A 395 13.33 -3.52 -0.39
CA HIS A 395 13.20 -2.12 -0.74
C HIS A 395 11.82 -1.56 -0.35
N ILE A 396 10.81 -2.43 -0.29
CA ILE A 396 9.41 -2.16 0.06
C ILE A 396 8.92 -3.32 0.93
N LEU A 397 7.96 -3.09 1.82
CA LEU A 397 7.32 -4.15 2.59
C LEU A 397 5.84 -4.30 2.19
N ASP A 398 5.45 -5.52 1.84
CA ASP A 398 4.05 -5.90 1.68
C ASP A 398 3.43 -6.16 3.06
N VAL A 399 2.30 -5.51 3.35
CA VAL A 399 1.63 -5.53 4.65
C VAL A 399 0.20 -6.00 4.50
N CYS A 400 -0.09 -7.20 5.01
CA CYS A 400 -1.42 -7.77 5.07
C CYS A 400 -1.72 -8.25 6.49
N VAL A 401 -2.86 -7.83 7.04
CA VAL A 401 -3.31 -8.21 8.40
C VAL A 401 -4.62 -8.99 8.40
N ALA A 402 -5.13 -9.37 7.22
CA ALA A 402 -6.41 -10.05 7.09
C ALA A 402 -6.41 -11.38 7.87
N LEU A 403 -7.38 -11.53 8.77
CA LEU A 403 -7.59 -12.70 9.61
C LEU A 403 -9.06 -13.11 9.61
N THR A 404 -9.34 -14.39 9.42
CA THR A 404 -10.71 -14.92 9.55
C THR A 404 -11.22 -14.91 10.99
N GLU A 405 -10.29 -14.93 11.94
CA GLU A 405 -10.58 -14.96 13.38
C GLU A 405 -10.97 -13.58 13.93
N ARG A 406 -10.67 -12.49 13.21
CA ARG A 406 -10.88 -11.12 13.67
C ARG A 406 -11.69 -10.31 12.67
N PRO A 407 -12.70 -9.53 13.12
CA PRO A 407 -13.51 -8.66 12.25
C PRO A 407 -12.94 -7.24 12.10
N ASP A 408 -11.91 -6.87 12.89
CA ASP A 408 -11.38 -5.51 13.05
C ASP A 408 -10.14 -5.24 12.17
N GLU A 409 -10.11 -5.77 10.95
CA GLU A 409 -8.97 -5.66 10.04
C GLU A 409 -8.50 -4.22 9.84
N ALA A 410 -9.42 -3.26 9.68
CA ALA A 410 -9.08 -1.86 9.48
C ALA A 410 -8.34 -1.26 10.69
N ALA A 411 -8.75 -1.57 11.91
CA ALA A 411 -8.09 -1.10 13.12
C ALA A 411 -6.70 -1.73 13.29
N GLN A 412 -6.58 -3.04 13.02
CA GLN A 412 -5.27 -3.71 13.05
C GLN A 412 -4.33 -3.17 11.98
N MET A 413 -4.81 -2.95 10.76
CA MET A 413 -3.99 -2.38 9.68
C MET A 413 -3.50 -0.98 10.06
N ALA A 414 -4.39 -0.15 10.60
CA ALA A 414 -4.05 1.19 11.07
C ALA A 414 -2.93 1.17 12.13
N GLU A 415 -3.02 0.29 13.13
CA GLU A 415 -2.00 0.14 14.18
C GLU A 415 -0.67 -0.36 13.62
N VAL A 416 -0.69 -1.39 12.77
CA VAL A 416 0.52 -1.93 12.14
C VAL A 416 1.20 -0.88 11.26
N VAL A 417 0.45 -0.16 10.42
CA VAL A 417 0.99 0.88 9.54
C VAL A 417 1.60 2.03 10.35
N LYS A 418 0.92 2.50 11.41
CA LYS A 418 1.45 3.56 12.29
C LYS A 418 2.80 3.14 12.87
N ARG A 419 2.91 1.93 13.43
CA ARG A 419 4.16 1.45 14.04
C ARG A 419 5.26 1.23 13.02
N LEU A 420 4.94 0.64 11.87
CA LEU A 420 5.92 0.41 10.81
C LEU A 420 6.44 1.75 10.24
N SER A 421 5.58 2.75 10.07
CA SER A 421 5.99 4.08 9.57
C SER A 421 7.02 4.78 10.43
N LEU A 422 7.06 4.48 11.74
CA LEU A 422 8.04 5.01 12.68
C LEU A 422 9.29 4.10 12.82
N ALA A 423 9.18 2.83 12.44
CA ALA A 423 10.18 1.81 12.75
C ALA A 423 11.07 1.43 11.57
N VAL A 424 10.61 1.62 10.33
CA VAL A 424 11.34 1.31 9.10
C VAL A 424 11.34 2.50 8.15
N ASP A 425 12.41 2.62 7.38
CA ASP A 425 12.61 3.73 6.44
C ASP A 425 12.23 3.37 4.98
N VAL A 426 11.69 2.18 4.74
CA VAL A 426 11.24 1.72 3.42
C VAL A 426 9.74 1.94 3.23
N PRO A 427 9.26 2.14 1.98
CA PRO A 427 7.83 2.27 1.69
C PRO A 427 7.03 1.02 2.04
N LEU A 428 5.72 1.21 2.28
CA LEU A 428 4.77 0.13 2.51
C LEU A 428 3.86 -0.07 1.29
N MET A 429 3.58 -1.33 1.00
CA MET A 429 2.54 -1.77 0.09
C MET A 429 1.39 -2.34 0.92
N ILE A 430 0.23 -1.72 0.84
CA ILE A 430 -0.96 -2.07 1.63
C ILE A 430 -1.73 -3.15 0.89
N ASP A 431 -1.72 -4.36 1.43
CA ASP A 431 -2.38 -5.54 0.86
C ASP A 431 -3.68 -5.85 1.62
N SER A 432 -4.80 -5.48 1.01
CA SER A 432 -6.14 -5.83 1.49
C SER A 432 -7.15 -5.88 0.36
N THR A 433 -8.14 -6.75 0.50
CA THR A 433 -9.31 -6.82 -0.38
C THR A 433 -10.38 -5.79 -0.03
N GLU A 434 -10.31 -5.15 1.14
CA GLU A 434 -11.33 -4.23 1.64
C GLU A 434 -10.91 -2.77 1.42
N PRO A 435 -11.66 -1.95 0.67
CA PRO A 435 -11.33 -0.55 0.44
C PRO A 435 -11.19 0.28 1.72
N ASP A 436 -12.03 0.00 2.72
CA ASP A 436 -12.00 0.72 4.00
C ASP A 436 -10.71 0.44 4.79
N VAL A 437 -10.14 -0.77 4.66
CA VAL A 437 -8.85 -1.14 5.26
C VAL A 437 -7.72 -0.38 4.59
N ILE A 438 -7.74 -0.31 3.25
CA ILE A 438 -6.76 0.45 2.47
C ILE A 438 -6.80 1.93 2.86
N GLU A 439 -8.00 2.51 2.95
CA GLU A 439 -8.15 3.91 3.32
C GLU A 439 -7.71 4.18 4.76
N ALA A 440 -8.04 3.30 5.71
CA ALA A 440 -7.58 3.41 7.10
C ALA A 440 -6.05 3.42 7.21
N ALA A 441 -5.37 2.54 6.45
CA ALA A 441 -3.92 2.52 6.35
C ALA A 441 -3.34 3.83 5.80
N LEU A 442 -3.86 4.29 4.65
CA LEU A 442 -3.33 5.45 3.95
C LEU A 442 -3.56 6.78 4.69
N ARG A 443 -4.55 6.84 5.58
CA ARG A 443 -4.78 8.00 6.48
C ARG A 443 -3.67 8.17 7.52
N LEU A 444 -2.97 7.09 7.86
CA LEU A 444 -1.89 7.10 8.87
C LEU A 444 -0.50 6.98 8.25
N TYR A 445 -0.43 6.71 6.96
CA TYR A 445 0.84 6.51 6.29
C TYR A 445 1.42 7.84 5.78
N PRO A 446 2.58 8.30 6.27
CA PRO A 446 3.11 9.63 5.95
C PRO A 446 3.76 9.75 4.56
N GLY A 447 4.02 8.64 3.87
CA GLY A 447 4.66 8.62 2.55
C GLY A 447 3.71 8.41 1.38
N ARG A 448 4.29 8.17 0.20
CA ARG A 448 3.62 7.66 -0.98
C ARG A 448 3.65 6.14 -0.98
N GLY A 449 2.58 5.49 -0.52
CA GLY A 449 2.45 4.03 -0.46
C GLY A 449 2.01 3.41 -1.78
N LEU A 450 1.97 2.06 -1.78
CA LEU A 450 1.41 1.27 -2.86
C LEU A 450 0.15 0.55 -2.35
N ILE A 451 -0.81 0.31 -3.23
CA ILE A 451 -2.02 -0.46 -2.95
C ILE A 451 -1.94 -1.80 -3.68
N ASN A 452 -2.07 -2.90 -2.95
CA ASN A 452 -2.20 -4.25 -3.47
C ASN A 452 -3.61 -4.76 -3.14
N SER A 453 -4.58 -4.84 -4.02
CA SER A 453 -4.55 -4.60 -5.45
C SER A 453 -5.94 -4.23 -6.02
N ILE A 454 -5.99 -3.93 -7.30
CA ILE A 454 -7.24 -3.84 -8.08
C ILE A 454 -7.28 -4.95 -9.13
N ASN A 455 -8.48 -5.31 -9.56
CA ASN A 455 -8.74 -6.25 -10.64
C ASN A 455 -10.15 -6.03 -11.23
N LEU A 456 -10.50 -6.80 -12.25
CA LEU A 456 -11.83 -6.80 -12.91
C LEU A 456 -12.61 -8.09 -12.68
N GLU A 457 -12.31 -8.89 -11.65
CA GLU A 457 -12.97 -10.15 -11.35
C GLU A 457 -14.51 -9.99 -11.24
N ASN A 458 -14.95 -8.96 -10.54
CA ASN A 458 -16.35 -8.58 -10.40
C ASN A 458 -16.68 -7.33 -11.25
N GLY A 459 -16.14 -7.27 -12.48
CA GLY A 459 -16.24 -6.10 -13.34
C GLY A 459 -15.54 -4.89 -12.70
N ARG A 460 -16.17 -3.72 -12.78
CA ARG A 460 -15.57 -2.46 -12.32
C ARG A 460 -15.65 -2.21 -10.81
N ALA A 461 -16.41 -3.00 -10.06
CA ALA A 461 -16.74 -2.69 -8.67
C ALA A 461 -15.50 -2.41 -7.79
N ARG A 462 -14.47 -3.25 -7.91
CA ARG A 462 -13.21 -3.09 -7.16
C ARG A 462 -12.41 -1.87 -7.60
N VAL A 463 -12.31 -1.66 -8.90
CA VAL A 463 -11.61 -0.53 -9.52
C VAL A 463 -12.25 0.79 -9.08
N ASP A 464 -13.58 0.89 -9.19
CA ASP A 464 -14.36 2.08 -8.85
C ASP A 464 -14.36 2.38 -7.33
N ALA A 465 -14.11 1.38 -6.49
CA ALA A 465 -13.95 1.56 -5.05
C ALA A 465 -12.55 2.01 -4.64
N VAL A 466 -11.49 1.50 -5.27
CA VAL A 466 -10.10 1.70 -4.82
C VAL A 466 -9.41 2.87 -5.52
N LEU A 467 -9.64 3.10 -6.82
CA LEU A 467 -8.96 4.18 -7.54
C LEU A 467 -9.22 5.57 -6.97
N PRO A 468 -10.44 5.94 -6.50
CA PRO A 468 -10.65 7.20 -5.79
C PRO A 468 -9.80 7.35 -4.54
N ILE A 469 -9.55 6.26 -3.80
CA ILE A 469 -8.68 6.24 -2.62
C ILE A 469 -7.22 6.48 -3.05
N ALA A 470 -6.78 5.78 -4.11
CA ALA A 470 -5.44 5.95 -4.65
C ALA A 470 -5.16 7.40 -5.08
N VAL A 471 -6.08 8.01 -5.85
CA VAL A 471 -5.97 9.41 -6.28
C VAL A 471 -5.98 10.38 -5.09
N LYS A 472 -6.87 10.16 -4.12
CA LYS A 472 -6.98 10.99 -2.91
C LYS A 472 -5.68 11.02 -2.11
N HIS A 473 -5.02 9.87 -2.00
CA HIS A 473 -3.82 9.70 -1.17
C HIS A 473 -2.51 9.71 -1.97
N GLY A 474 -2.56 9.82 -3.30
CA GLY A 474 -1.39 9.83 -4.17
C GLY A 474 -0.68 8.47 -4.26
N ALA A 475 -1.37 7.35 -3.98
CA ALA A 475 -0.77 6.03 -3.95
C ALA A 475 -0.63 5.43 -5.35
N ALA A 476 0.43 4.64 -5.58
CA ALA A 476 0.55 3.77 -6.74
C ALA A 476 -0.27 2.48 -6.53
N VAL A 477 -0.66 1.81 -7.61
CA VAL A 477 -1.63 0.71 -7.55
C VAL A 477 -1.13 -0.52 -8.29
N VAL A 478 -1.09 -1.66 -7.60
CA VAL A 478 -0.90 -2.97 -8.20
C VAL A 478 -2.22 -3.40 -8.85
N ALA A 479 -2.16 -3.81 -10.11
CA ALA A 479 -3.30 -4.28 -10.89
C ALA A 479 -3.08 -5.73 -11.32
N LEU A 480 -3.96 -6.62 -10.84
CA LEU A 480 -3.89 -8.04 -11.20
C LEU A 480 -4.51 -8.27 -12.57
N THR A 481 -3.90 -9.16 -13.35
CA THR A 481 -4.43 -9.58 -14.65
C THR A 481 -5.57 -10.60 -14.48
N ILE A 482 -6.64 -10.17 -13.78
CA ILE A 482 -7.85 -10.92 -13.49
C ILE A 482 -9.07 -10.15 -14.00
N ASP A 483 -10.00 -10.82 -14.66
CA ASP A 483 -11.29 -10.24 -15.03
C ASP A 483 -12.46 -11.21 -14.78
N GLU A 484 -13.62 -10.91 -15.32
CA GLU A 484 -14.87 -11.65 -15.14
C GLU A 484 -14.75 -13.13 -15.56
N ALA A 485 -13.77 -13.47 -16.41
CA ALA A 485 -13.48 -14.85 -16.82
C ALA A 485 -12.45 -15.53 -15.89
N GLY A 486 -11.94 -14.81 -14.86
CA GLY A 486 -10.96 -15.27 -13.90
C GLY A 486 -9.52 -14.86 -14.22
N MET A 487 -8.56 -15.53 -13.60
CA MET A 487 -7.13 -15.25 -13.75
C MET A 487 -6.64 -15.55 -15.18
N ALA A 488 -5.90 -14.60 -15.77
CA ALA A 488 -5.37 -14.76 -17.12
C ALA A 488 -4.26 -15.82 -17.18
N LYS A 489 -4.51 -16.92 -17.90
CA LYS A 489 -3.54 -18.01 -18.07
C LYS A 489 -2.55 -17.74 -19.23
N THR A 490 -2.94 -16.99 -20.25
CA THR A 490 -2.13 -16.73 -21.45
C THR A 490 -1.59 -15.31 -21.51
N ALA A 491 -0.45 -15.11 -22.12
CA ALA A 491 0.17 -13.78 -22.32
C ALA A 491 -0.79 -12.79 -23.02
N ALA A 492 -1.52 -13.26 -24.06
CA ALA A 492 -2.47 -12.44 -24.77
C ALA A 492 -3.58 -11.91 -23.84
N ARG A 493 -4.12 -12.78 -22.98
CA ARG A 493 -5.18 -12.42 -22.05
C ARG A 493 -4.68 -11.47 -20.95
N LYS A 494 -3.44 -11.68 -20.46
CA LYS A 494 -2.81 -10.77 -19.50
C LYS A 494 -2.72 -9.34 -20.06
N VAL A 495 -2.27 -9.19 -21.29
CA VAL A 495 -2.17 -7.89 -21.98
C VAL A 495 -3.55 -7.25 -22.20
N GLU A 496 -4.54 -8.02 -22.62
CA GLU A 496 -5.90 -7.53 -22.84
C GLU A 496 -6.49 -6.92 -21.56
N ILE A 497 -6.39 -7.64 -20.45
CA ILE A 497 -6.87 -7.15 -19.14
C ILE A 497 -6.07 -5.93 -18.70
N ALA A 498 -4.75 -5.96 -18.84
CA ALA A 498 -3.89 -4.82 -18.49
C ALA A 498 -4.28 -3.55 -19.28
N ARG A 499 -4.60 -3.69 -20.57
CA ARG A 499 -5.06 -2.56 -21.40
C ARG A 499 -6.39 -2.00 -20.90
N ARG A 500 -7.37 -2.88 -20.59
CA ARG A 500 -8.69 -2.46 -20.05
C ARG A 500 -8.52 -1.68 -18.75
N ILE A 501 -7.70 -2.16 -17.80
CA ILE A 501 -7.44 -1.47 -16.54
C ILE A 501 -6.73 -0.15 -16.77
N THR A 502 -5.74 -0.10 -17.67
CA THR A 502 -5.02 1.14 -18.01
C THR A 502 -5.99 2.20 -18.57
N GLU A 503 -6.87 1.82 -19.50
CA GLU A 503 -7.84 2.73 -20.08
C GLU A 503 -8.75 3.34 -19.01
N ILE A 504 -9.23 2.55 -18.06
CA ILE A 504 -10.06 3.04 -16.95
C ILE A 504 -9.24 3.96 -16.04
N ALA A 505 -8.10 3.48 -15.54
CA ALA A 505 -7.33 4.19 -14.53
C ALA A 505 -6.76 5.53 -15.04
N VAL A 506 -6.26 5.55 -16.27
CA VAL A 506 -5.64 6.76 -16.85
C VAL A 506 -6.71 7.73 -17.36
N ASN A 507 -7.69 7.26 -18.15
CA ASN A 507 -8.62 8.16 -18.83
C ASN A 507 -9.77 8.64 -17.95
N GLU A 508 -10.22 7.80 -16.99
CA GLU A 508 -11.37 8.15 -16.16
C GLU A 508 -10.95 8.66 -14.76
N TYR A 509 -9.86 8.13 -14.19
CA TYR A 509 -9.39 8.50 -12.86
C TYR A 509 -8.15 9.40 -12.88
N GLY A 510 -7.49 9.57 -14.02
CA GLY A 510 -6.37 10.50 -14.18
C GLY A 510 -5.05 10.03 -13.56
N LEU A 511 -4.89 8.72 -13.30
CA LEU A 511 -3.61 8.19 -12.87
C LEU A 511 -2.57 8.31 -14.00
N ALA A 512 -1.33 8.54 -13.64
CA ALA A 512 -0.25 8.45 -14.61
C ALA A 512 0.04 6.95 -14.91
N PRO A 513 0.47 6.61 -16.14
CA PRO A 513 0.81 5.22 -16.46
C PRO A 513 1.80 4.58 -15.47
N HIS A 514 2.76 5.35 -14.97
CA HIS A 514 3.76 4.86 -14.01
C HIS A 514 3.23 4.67 -12.57
N ASP A 515 1.98 5.04 -12.30
CA ASP A 515 1.27 4.72 -11.06
C ASP A 515 0.62 3.34 -11.09
N LEU A 516 0.57 2.70 -12.28
CA LEU A 516 0.03 1.37 -12.47
C LEU A 516 1.15 0.33 -12.53
N ILE A 517 1.02 -0.69 -11.67
CA ILE A 517 1.98 -1.77 -11.53
C ILE A 517 1.25 -3.08 -11.83
N PHE A 518 1.46 -3.68 -13.00
CA PHE A 518 0.75 -4.91 -13.38
C PHE A 518 1.42 -6.14 -12.80
N ASP A 519 0.67 -6.90 -11.98
CA ASP A 519 1.02 -8.27 -11.66
C ASP A 519 0.49 -9.19 -12.77
N ALA A 520 1.44 -9.77 -13.50
CA ALA A 520 1.13 -10.66 -14.60
C ALA A 520 0.60 -12.02 -14.13
N LEU A 521 0.59 -12.29 -12.84
CA LEU A 521 0.27 -13.55 -12.18
C LEU A 521 1.15 -14.72 -12.64
N THR A 522 1.51 -15.56 -11.72
CA THR A 522 2.11 -16.85 -12.02
C THR A 522 1.40 -17.97 -11.28
N PHE A 523 1.38 -19.13 -11.88
CA PHE A 523 0.78 -20.33 -11.31
C PHE A 523 1.88 -21.30 -10.91
N THR A 524 1.61 -22.12 -9.90
CA THR A 524 2.58 -23.12 -9.48
C THR A 524 2.80 -24.15 -10.57
N LEU A 525 4.06 -24.41 -10.88
CA LEU A 525 4.48 -25.48 -11.82
C LEU A 525 4.40 -26.86 -11.16
N ALA A 526 4.20 -26.91 -9.85
CA ALA A 526 4.19 -28.15 -9.09
C ALA A 526 2.86 -28.90 -9.11
N THR A 527 1.82 -28.40 -9.77
CA THR A 527 0.52 -29.10 -9.86
C THR A 527 0.56 -30.37 -10.69
N GLY A 528 1.48 -30.47 -11.64
CA GLY A 528 1.49 -31.52 -12.65
C GLY A 528 0.32 -31.41 -13.66
N ASP A 529 -0.45 -30.32 -13.63
CA ASP A 529 -1.53 -30.05 -14.58
C ASP A 529 -0.94 -29.65 -15.94
N PRO A 530 -1.21 -30.39 -17.03
CA PRO A 530 -0.71 -30.07 -18.35
C PRO A 530 -1.12 -28.67 -18.84
N GLU A 531 -2.28 -28.14 -18.38
CA GLU A 531 -2.73 -26.79 -18.74
C GLU A 531 -1.87 -25.69 -18.09
N MET A 532 -1.13 -26.03 -17.04
CA MET A 532 -0.28 -25.08 -16.30
C MET A 532 1.20 -25.24 -16.62
N ALA A 533 1.59 -26.26 -17.39
CA ALA A 533 2.97 -26.60 -17.65
C ALA A 533 3.78 -25.47 -18.34
N ASP A 534 3.13 -24.63 -19.15
CA ASP A 534 3.74 -23.48 -19.82
C ASP A 534 3.46 -22.14 -19.10
N SER A 535 2.86 -22.19 -17.92
CA SER A 535 2.40 -20.97 -17.20
C SER A 535 3.54 -19.98 -16.91
N ALA A 536 4.75 -20.46 -16.63
CA ALA A 536 5.92 -19.61 -16.42
C ALA A 536 6.33 -18.87 -17.71
N VAL A 537 6.29 -19.57 -18.85
CA VAL A 537 6.57 -18.97 -20.18
C VAL A 537 5.51 -17.93 -20.51
N GLN A 538 4.22 -18.24 -20.27
CA GLN A 538 3.12 -17.30 -20.48
C GLN A 538 3.24 -16.08 -19.59
N THR A 539 3.75 -16.21 -18.37
CA THR A 539 3.98 -15.09 -17.45
C THR A 539 5.11 -14.18 -17.94
N MET A 540 6.25 -14.74 -18.30
CA MET A 540 7.39 -13.98 -18.86
C MET A 540 7.01 -13.26 -20.16
N GLU A 541 6.29 -13.93 -21.06
CA GLU A 541 5.81 -13.31 -22.31
C GLU A 541 4.75 -12.21 -22.01
N GLY A 542 3.88 -12.44 -21.01
CA GLY A 542 2.93 -11.44 -20.53
C GLY A 542 3.63 -10.17 -20.04
N ILE A 543 4.67 -10.31 -19.20
CA ILE A 543 5.50 -9.20 -18.73
C ILE A 543 6.11 -8.44 -19.91
N ARG A 544 6.76 -9.14 -20.82
CA ARG A 544 7.42 -8.53 -21.99
C ARG A 544 6.44 -7.74 -22.84
N ARG A 545 5.27 -8.31 -23.11
CA ARG A 545 4.24 -7.65 -23.92
C ARG A 545 3.57 -6.49 -23.20
N ILE A 546 3.27 -6.58 -21.89
CA ILE A 546 2.73 -5.48 -21.11
C ILE A 546 3.68 -4.28 -21.18
N LYS A 547 4.99 -4.49 -20.99
CA LYS A 547 6.01 -3.43 -21.09
C LYS A 547 6.10 -2.81 -22.48
N ALA A 548 5.96 -3.61 -23.53
CA ALA A 548 6.05 -3.16 -24.91
C ALA A 548 4.78 -2.44 -25.40
N GLU A 549 3.59 -2.94 -25.02
CA GLU A 549 2.31 -2.46 -25.54
C GLU A 549 1.68 -1.34 -24.69
N LEU A 550 2.07 -1.22 -23.41
CA LEU A 550 1.57 -0.21 -22.46
C LEU A 550 2.76 0.64 -21.94
N PRO A 551 3.27 1.57 -22.74
CA PRO A 551 4.45 2.34 -22.34
C PRO A 551 4.20 3.16 -21.09
N GLY A 552 5.16 3.15 -20.17
CA GLY A 552 5.13 3.88 -18.91
C GLY A 552 4.65 3.06 -17.71
N VAL A 553 3.86 2.00 -17.88
CA VAL A 553 3.44 1.15 -16.76
C VAL A 553 4.61 0.35 -16.17
N LEU A 554 4.44 -0.08 -14.93
CA LEU A 554 5.37 -0.96 -14.23
C LEU A 554 4.82 -2.38 -14.17
N THR A 555 5.71 -3.34 -13.86
CA THR A 555 5.33 -4.74 -13.65
C THR A 555 5.82 -5.25 -12.31
N SER A 556 5.01 -6.06 -11.66
CA SER A 556 5.33 -6.78 -10.42
C SER A 556 4.97 -8.25 -10.56
N LEU A 557 5.46 -9.09 -9.67
CA LEU A 557 5.12 -10.50 -9.64
C LEU A 557 5.27 -11.08 -8.24
N GLY A 558 4.26 -11.82 -7.79
CA GLY A 558 4.35 -12.72 -6.64
C GLY A 558 5.13 -13.97 -7.01
N VAL A 559 6.46 -13.87 -7.02
CA VAL A 559 7.37 -14.91 -7.57
C VAL A 559 7.21 -16.24 -6.84
N SER A 560 7.03 -16.21 -5.52
CA SER A 560 6.94 -17.41 -4.67
C SER A 560 5.79 -18.37 -5.06
N ASN A 561 4.81 -17.88 -5.83
CA ASN A 561 3.68 -18.69 -6.31
C ASN A 561 4.11 -19.79 -7.30
N VAL A 562 5.16 -19.57 -8.10
CA VAL A 562 5.65 -20.54 -9.10
C VAL A 562 6.04 -21.87 -8.47
N SER A 563 6.52 -21.83 -7.23
CA SER A 563 7.07 -22.97 -6.48
C SER A 563 6.17 -23.47 -5.35
N PHE A 564 4.93 -22.94 -5.26
CA PHE A 564 4.03 -23.29 -4.19
C PHE A 564 3.85 -24.81 -4.10
N GLY A 565 4.04 -25.36 -2.90
CA GLY A 565 3.93 -26.80 -2.61
C GLY A 565 5.22 -27.61 -2.69
N LEU A 566 6.32 -27.08 -3.24
CA LEU A 566 7.63 -27.74 -3.20
C LEU A 566 8.30 -27.59 -1.81
N ASN A 567 9.32 -28.41 -1.54
CA ASN A 567 10.13 -28.27 -0.33
C ASN A 567 10.97 -26.98 -0.36
N ALA A 568 11.47 -26.54 0.81
CA ALA A 568 12.12 -25.24 0.96
C ALA A 568 13.35 -25.05 0.05
N GLY A 569 14.18 -26.09 -0.12
CA GLY A 569 15.38 -26.04 -0.98
C GLY A 569 15.01 -25.91 -2.46
N ALA A 570 14.07 -26.73 -2.93
CA ALA A 570 13.54 -26.66 -4.29
C ALA A 570 12.89 -25.30 -4.58
N ARG A 571 12.13 -24.76 -3.62
CA ARG A 571 11.50 -23.43 -3.75
C ARG A 571 12.51 -22.31 -3.91
N ALA A 572 13.55 -22.28 -3.08
CA ALA A 572 14.58 -21.23 -3.15
C ALA A 572 15.25 -21.20 -4.53
N VAL A 573 15.61 -22.38 -5.06
CA VAL A 573 16.21 -22.49 -6.40
C VAL A 573 15.23 -22.08 -7.50
N LEU A 574 14.02 -22.64 -7.51
CA LEU A 574 13.03 -22.34 -8.55
C LEU A 574 12.63 -20.86 -8.57
N ASN A 575 12.41 -20.25 -7.40
CA ASN A 575 12.10 -18.83 -7.29
C ASN A 575 13.23 -17.96 -7.81
N SER A 576 14.48 -18.30 -7.47
CA SER A 576 15.65 -17.52 -7.89
C SER A 576 15.87 -17.59 -9.40
N VAL A 577 15.77 -18.79 -10.01
CA VAL A 577 15.90 -18.97 -11.45
C VAL A 577 14.75 -18.32 -12.20
N PHE A 578 13.51 -18.48 -11.74
CA PHE A 578 12.34 -17.86 -12.36
C PHE A 578 12.40 -16.34 -12.28
N LEU A 579 12.81 -15.78 -11.12
CA LEU A 579 13.00 -14.35 -10.96
C LEU A 579 14.00 -13.79 -11.97
N TYR A 580 15.14 -14.48 -12.16
CA TYR A 580 16.14 -14.08 -13.16
C TYR A 580 15.51 -13.95 -14.55
N HIS A 581 14.78 -14.96 -15.01
CA HIS A 581 14.14 -14.92 -16.33
C HIS A 581 13.00 -13.88 -16.43
N CYS A 582 12.28 -13.63 -15.36
CA CYS A 582 11.27 -12.55 -15.32
C CYS A 582 11.92 -11.16 -15.42
N VAL A 583 13.06 -10.94 -14.77
CA VAL A 583 13.84 -9.70 -14.88
C VAL A 583 14.32 -9.49 -16.31
N GLU A 584 14.87 -10.53 -16.97
CA GLU A 584 15.22 -10.49 -18.38
C GLU A 584 14.01 -10.21 -19.30
N ALA A 585 12.81 -10.58 -18.87
CA ALA A 585 11.56 -10.25 -19.56
C ALA A 585 11.08 -8.81 -19.32
N GLY A 586 11.70 -8.06 -18.38
CA GLY A 586 11.38 -6.67 -18.08
C GLY A 586 10.59 -6.46 -16.78
N LEU A 587 10.64 -7.41 -15.84
CA LEU A 587 10.03 -7.26 -14.52
C LEU A 587 10.71 -6.14 -13.72
N ASP A 588 9.92 -5.16 -13.25
CA ASP A 588 10.42 -4.05 -12.46
C ASP A 588 10.49 -4.39 -10.96
N MET A 589 9.51 -5.13 -10.43
CA MET A 589 9.33 -5.37 -9.00
C MET A 589 9.01 -6.85 -8.73
N ALA A 590 9.44 -7.38 -7.58
CA ALA A 590 9.21 -8.76 -7.20
C ALA A 590 8.81 -8.89 -5.73
N ILE A 591 7.67 -9.52 -5.46
CA ILE A 591 7.23 -9.89 -4.11
C ILE A 591 7.89 -11.22 -3.76
N VAL A 592 8.83 -11.20 -2.84
CA VAL A 592 9.68 -12.34 -2.46
C VAL A 592 10.15 -12.24 -1.01
N ASN A 593 10.69 -13.35 -0.50
CA ASN A 593 11.57 -13.29 0.68
C ASN A 593 13.01 -13.02 0.24
N PRO A 594 13.57 -11.81 0.44
CA PRO A 594 14.91 -11.47 -0.04
C PRO A 594 16.01 -12.40 0.47
N ALA A 595 15.87 -12.92 1.70
CA ALA A 595 16.83 -13.85 2.30
C ALA A 595 16.93 -15.21 1.59
N HIS A 596 15.97 -15.55 0.72
CA HIS A 596 15.91 -16.84 0.01
C HIS A 596 16.22 -16.71 -1.50
N ILE A 597 16.62 -15.53 -1.97
CA ILE A 597 16.98 -15.32 -3.36
C ILE A 597 18.49 -15.46 -3.54
N THR A 598 18.87 -16.38 -4.37
CA THR A 598 20.27 -16.62 -4.74
C THR A 598 20.50 -16.09 -6.16
N PRO A 599 21.59 -15.34 -6.40
CA PRO A 599 21.95 -14.92 -7.76
C PRO A 599 22.04 -16.10 -8.71
N TYR A 600 21.46 -15.99 -9.91
CA TYR A 600 21.41 -17.09 -10.90
C TYR A 600 22.78 -17.73 -11.17
N ALA A 601 23.85 -16.92 -11.25
CA ALA A 601 25.22 -17.40 -11.50
C ALA A 601 25.79 -18.24 -10.34
N GLU A 602 25.30 -18.06 -9.12
CA GLU A 602 25.77 -18.76 -7.91
C GLU A 602 25.04 -20.09 -7.68
N ILE A 603 23.90 -20.31 -8.36
CA ILE A 603 23.16 -21.57 -8.25
C ILE A 603 23.94 -22.67 -8.97
N PRO A 604 24.10 -23.86 -8.37
CA PRO A 604 24.79 -25.00 -9.01
C PRO A 604 24.22 -25.32 -10.40
N ALA A 605 25.12 -25.63 -11.36
CA ALA A 605 24.75 -25.80 -12.76
C ALA A 605 23.63 -26.82 -13.00
N GLU A 606 23.63 -27.94 -12.28
CA GLU A 606 22.61 -28.99 -12.39
C GLU A 606 21.25 -28.51 -11.85
N GLN A 607 21.24 -27.80 -10.72
CA GLN A 607 20.01 -27.21 -10.18
C GLN A 607 19.41 -26.16 -11.14
N ARG A 608 20.26 -25.32 -11.75
CA ARG A 608 19.82 -24.36 -12.78
C ARG A 608 19.20 -25.08 -13.95
N ARG A 609 19.90 -26.08 -14.50
CA ARG A 609 19.43 -26.87 -15.66
C ARG A 609 18.05 -27.50 -15.39
N LEU A 610 17.87 -28.08 -14.22
CA LEU A 610 16.58 -28.69 -13.86
C LEU A 610 15.49 -27.64 -13.66
N ALA A 611 15.80 -26.49 -13.05
CA ALA A 611 14.87 -25.40 -12.88
C ALA A 611 14.51 -24.78 -14.24
N ASP A 612 15.48 -24.55 -15.13
CA ASP A 612 15.25 -24.05 -16.49
C ASP A 612 14.36 -25.01 -17.27
N ALA A 613 14.65 -26.31 -17.25
CA ALA A 613 13.86 -27.33 -17.91
C ALA A 613 12.38 -27.32 -17.45
N LEU A 614 12.16 -27.12 -16.14
CA LEU A 614 10.81 -27.00 -15.57
C LEU A 614 10.12 -25.70 -15.98
N ILE A 615 10.82 -24.56 -15.89
CA ILE A 615 10.29 -23.22 -16.24
C ILE A 615 9.91 -23.15 -17.71
N PHE A 616 10.76 -23.67 -18.59
CA PHE A 616 10.53 -23.64 -20.04
C PHE A 616 9.74 -24.84 -20.57
N ASN A 617 9.32 -25.77 -19.69
CA ASN A 617 8.58 -27.00 -20.04
C ASN A 617 9.27 -27.77 -21.16
N GLU A 618 10.61 -27.99 -21.02
CA GLU A 618 11.44 -28.58 -22.09
C GLU A 618 11.07 -30.03 -22.41
N HIS A 619 10.56 -30.79 -21.43
CA HIS A 619 10.11 -32.17 -21.59
C HIS A 619 9.05 -32.55 -20.56
N PRO A 620 8.23 -33.59 -20.84
CA PRO A 620 7.10 -33.98 -19.98
C PRO A 620 7.46 -34.34 -18.52
N ASP A 621 8.68 -34.83 -18.30
CA ASP A 621 9.13 -35.32 -16.99
C ASP A 621 9.89 -34.24 -16.20
N ALA A 622 9.98 -32.98 -16.67
CA ALA A 622 10.77 -31.92 -16.07
C ALA A 622 10.43 -31.69 -14.58
N LEU A 623 9.15 -31.72 -14.22
CA LEU A 623 8.71 -31.61 -12.82
C LEU A 623 9.16 -32.82 -11.98
N ALA A 624 9.02 -34.02 -12.51
CA ALA A 624 9.40 -35.25 -11.80
C ALA A 624 10.92 -35.30 -11.58
N ASP A 625 11.72 -34.91 -12.56
CA ASP A 625 13.17 -34.84 -12.46
C ASP A 625 13.63 -33.79 -11.46
N PHE A 626 12.98 -32.61 -11.47
CA PHE A 626 13.25 -31.56 -10.50
C PHE A 626 12.94 -32.01 -9.05
N ILE A 627 11.76 -32.57 -8.82
CA ILE A 627 11.36 -33.07 -7.49
C ILE A 627 12.31 -34.16 -7.03
N ARG A 628 12.60 -35.19 -7.86
CA ARG A 628 13.49 -36.29 -7.55
C ARG A 628 14.87 -35.81 -7.15
N TYR A 629 15.45 -34.87 -7.88
CA TYR A 629 16.75 -34.31 -7.54
C TYR A 629 16.78 -33.72 -6.13
N PHE A 630 15.76 -32.90 -5.75
CA PHE A 630 15.71 -32.28 -4.41
C PHE A 630 15.22 -33.22 -3.30
N GLU A 631 14.70 -34.39 -3.64
CA GLU A 631 14.46 -35.49 -2.67
C GLU A 631 15.76 -36.29 -2.42
N GLU A 632 16.53 -36.59 -3.47
CA GLU A 632 17.79 -37.33 -3.38
C GLU A 632 18.94 -36.46 -2.83
N HIS A 633 18.92 -35.18 -3.13
CA HIS A 633 19.94 -34.23 -2.72
C HIS A 633 19.30 -33.18 -1.80
N ALA A 634 18.81 -33.64 -0.64
CA ALA A 634 18.22 -32.73 0.34
C ALA A 634 19.24 -31.64 0.69
N VAL A 635 19.06 -30.44 0.12
CA VAL A 635 19.86 -29.28 0.44
C VAL A 635 19.36 -28.80 1.79
N THR A 636 19.99 -29.32 2.84
CA THR A 636 19.86 -28.75 4.16
C THR A 636 20.43 -27.35 4.13
N VAL A 637 19.58 -26.35 4.39
CA VAL A 637 20.04 -25.04 4.79
C VAL A 637 20.60 -25.20 6.22
N GLY A 638 21.91 -25.54 6.32
CA GLY A 638 22.61 -25.87 7.57
C GLY A 638 22.92 -27.36 7.64
N GLY A 639 24.17 -27.73 7.33
CA GLY A 639 24.59 -29.12 7.19
C GLY A 639 24.41 -30.00 8.43
N GLU A 640 23.67 -31.08 8.20
CA GLU A 640 23.79 -32.34 8.92
C GLU A 640 23.26 -33.43 7.99
N GLU A 641 24.09 -34.46 7.72
CA GLU A 641 23.66 -35.69 7.06
C GLU A 641 22.64 -36.42 7.96
N GLN A 642 21.41 -36.63 7.47
CA GLN A 642 20.40 -37.39 8.21
C GLN A 642 20.59 -38.89 7.97
N ALA A 643 20.72 -39.63 9.10
CA ALA A 643 20.55 -41.10 9.19
C ALA A 643 19.13 -41.49 8.71
N ASP A 644 18.94 -42.78 8.30
CA ASP A 644 17.62 -43.28 7.86
C ASP A 644 16.55 -42.96 8.95
N PRO A 645 15.56 -42.13 8.65
CA PRO A 645 14.60 -41.63 9.64
C PRO A 645 13.74 -42.73 10.24
N THR A 646 13.72 -43.93 9.65
CA THR A 646 12.95 -45.10 10.12
C THR A 646 13.78 -46.09 10.93
N GLU A 647 15.10 -45.85 11.05
CA GLU A 647 15.98 -46.73 11.84
C GLU A 647 15.63 -46.66 13.31
N GLY A 648 15.16 -47.80 13.87
CA GLY A 648 14.73 -47.89 15.26
C GLY A 648 13.27 -47.57 15.57
N MET A 649 12.47 -47.22 14.55
CA MET A 649 11.01 -47.06 14.70
C MET A 649 10.30 -48.40 14.82
N ALA A 650 9.14 -48.46 15.54
CA ALA A 650 8.22 -49.55 15.44
C ALA A 650 7.63 -49.70 14.04
N ALA A 651 7.25 -50.92 13.61
CA ALA A 651 6.76 -51.16 12.27
C ALA A 651 5.54 -50.28 11.94
N GLU A 652 4.68 -50.03 12.90
CA GLU A 652 3.50 -49.13 12.76
C GLU A 652 3.91 -47.68 12.49
N GLU A 653 4.90 -47.19 13.24
CA GLU A 653 5.43 -45.84 13.08
C GLU A 653 6.19 -45.69 11.74
N ALA A 654 6.97 -46.73 11.38
CA ALA A 654 7.70 -46.75 10.11
C ALA A 654 6.74 -46.80 8.90
N LEU A 655 5.68 -47.60 8.97
CA LEU A 655 4.65 -47.71 7.95
C LEU A 655 3.87 -46.37 7.80
N HIS A 656 3.50 -45.78 8.92
CA HIS A 656 2.89 -44.44 8.95
C HIS A 656 3.81 -43.40 8.27
N TRP A 657 5.10 -43.39 8.71
CA TRP A 657 6.08 -42.47 8.15
C TRP A 657 6.27 -42.67 6.62
N GLN A 658 6.29 -43.92 6.15
CA GLN A 658 6.42 -44.21 4.72
C GLN A 658 5.26 -43.62 3.90
N ILE A 659 4.03 -43.72 4.37
CA ILE A 659 2.89 -43.13 3.69
C ILE A 659 3.02 -41.59 3.63
N VAL A 660 3.30 -40.95 4.77
CA VAL A 660 3.46 -39.50 4.88
C VAL A 660 4.65 -39.01 4.02
N HIS A 661 5.73 -39.75 3.93
CA HIS A 661 6.95 -39.39 3.20
C HIS A 661 7.07 -40.08 1.82
N ARG A 662 6.01 -40.79 1.37
CA ARG A 662 5.87 -41.32 0.01
C ARG A 662 6.87 -42.40 -0.38
N LYS A 663 7.34 -43.20 0.60
CA LYS A 663 8.25 -44.30 0.36
C LYS A 663 7.48 -45.58 0.07
N LYS A 664 7.73 -46.22 -1.11
CA LYS A 664 7.01 -47.42 -1.56
C LYS A 664 7.77 -48.74 -1.20
N GLU A 665 9.05 -48.61 -0.91
CA GLU A 665 9.95 -49.74 -0.66
C GLU A 665 9.69 -50.31 0.73
N GLY A 666 9.53 -51.64 0.83
CA GLY A 666 9.40 -52.35 2.09
C GLY A 666 8.03 -52.25 2.79
N VAL A 667 7.01 -51.62 2.15
CA VAL A 667 5.66 -51.46 2.72
C VAL A 667 5.05 -52.82 3.09
N GLU A 668 5.19 -53.83 2.25
CA GLU A 668 4.64 -55.18 2.50
C GLU A 668 5.30 -55.82 3.72
N ALA A 669 6.61 -55.70 3.85
CA ALA A 669 7.35 -56.26 5.00
C ALA A 669 6.95 -55.61 6.32
N LEU A 670 6.70 -54.26 6.31
CA LEU A 670 6.20 -53.53 7.48
C LEU A 670 4.77 -53.95 7.84
N ILE A 671 3.92 -54.21 6.84
CA ILE A 671 2.56 -54.70 7.06
C ILE A 671 2.61 -56.10 7.67
N ASP A 672 3.48 -57.03 7.16
CA ASP A 672 3.62 -58.35 7.72
C ASP A 672 4.07 -58.30 9.20
N GLU A 673 4.98 -57.38 9.54
CA GLU A 673 5.40 -57.16 10.89
C GLU A 673 4.26 -56.56 11.77
N CYS A 674 3.48 -55.59 11.28
CA CYS A 674 2.30 -55.06 11.96
C CYS A 674 1.25 -56.14 12.22
N LEU A 675 1.01 -57.05 11.27
CA LEU A 675 0.07 -58.17 11.37
C LEU A 675 0.46 -59.20 12.44
N THR A 676 1.72 -59.21 12.91
CA THR A 676 2.13 -60.01 14.08
C THR A 676 1.56 -59.48 15.41
N ARG A 677 1.16 -58.19 15.43
CA ARG A 677 0.74 -57.47 16.65
C ARG A 677 -0.74 -57.09 16.66
N GLN A 678 -1.36 -56.94 15.48
CA GLN A 678 -2.77 -56.57 15.33
C GLN A 678 -3.35 -57.18 14.04
N ASP A 679 -4.67 -57.26 13.94
CA ASP A 679 -5.33 -57.77 12.74
C ASP A 679 -5.31 -56.74 11.56
N ALA A 680 -5.70 -57.17 10.39
CA ALA A 680 -5.69 -56.33 9.21
C ALA A 680 -6.58 -55.11 9.33
N VAL A 681 -7.71 -55.20 10.04
CA VAL A 681 -8.59 -54.06 10.31
C VAL A 681 -7.91 -53.08 11.27
N GLY A 682 -7.16 -53.58 12.24
CA GLY A 682 -6.35 -52.79 13.16
C GLY A 682 -5.25 -52.04 12.45
N VAL A 683 -4.51 -52.65 11.52
CA VAL A 683 -3.50 -51.96 10.69
C VAL A 683 -4.13 -50.86 9.85
N LEU A 684 -5.30 -51.15 9.22
CA LEU A 684 -6.02 -50.16 8.43
C LEU A 684 -6.43 -48.95 9.27
N ASN A 685 -7.08 -49.18 10.41
CA ASN A 685 -7.67 -48.10 11.21
C ASN A 685 -6.66 -47.35 12.09
N ASN A 686 -5.61 -48.01 12.59
CA ASN A 686 -4.69 -47.41 13.54
C ASN A 686 -3.39 -46.89 12.90
N VAL A 687 -3.05 -47.31 11.65
CA VAL A 687 -1.82 -46.93 10.99
C VAL A 687 -2.11 -46.23 9.64
N LEU A 688 -2.80 -46.91 8.71
CA LEU A 688 -2.96 -46.43 7.34
C LEU A 688 -3.90 -45.22 7.24
N LEU A 689 -5.08 -45.27 7.86
CA LEU A 689 -6.02 -44.14 7.86
C LEU A 689 -5.51 -42.92 8.61
N PRO A 690 -4.87 -43.03 9.79
CA PRO A 690 -4.20 -41.91 10.45
C PRO A 690 -3.10 -41.28 9.61
N ALA A 691 -2.27 -42.07 8.90
CA ALA A 691 -1.24 -41.55 8.01
C ALA A 691 -1.83 -40.72 6.84
N MET A 692 -2.87 -41.22 6.19
CA MET A 692 -3.54 -40.48 5.12
C MET A 692 -4.28 -39.26 5.67
N LYS A 693 -4.82 -39.33 6.88
CA LYS A 693 -5.38 -38.16 7.55
C LYS A 693 -4.32 -37.07 7.74
N GLU A 694 -3.13 -37.44 8.24
CA GLU A 694 -2.02 -36.50 8.39
C GLU A 694 -1.59 -35.89 7.04
N VAL A 695 -1.53 -36.68 5.97
CA VAL A 695 -1.29 -36.21 4.60
C VAL A 695 -2.35 -35.19 4.19
N GLY A 696 -3.64 -35.47 4.49
CA GLY A 696 -4.75 -34.56 4.22
C GLY A 696 -4.65 -33.28 5.06
N ASP A 697 -4.33 -33.38 6.34
CA ASP A 697 -4.17 -32.25 7.24
C ASP A 697 -3.01 -31.34 6.78
N ARG A 698 -1.87 -31.91 6.37
CA ARG A 698 -0.71 -31.19 5.82
C ARG A 698 -1.01 -30.56 4.45
N PHE A 699 -1.80 -31.22 3.63
CA PHE A 699 -2.26 -30.65 2.38
C PHE A 699 -3.20 -29.47 2.63
N GLY A 700 -4.19 -29.63 3.52
CA GLY A 700 -5.09 -28.54 3.94
C GLY A 700 -4.36 -27.37 4.62
N ALA A 701 -3.21 -27.61 5.24
CA ALA A 701 -2.32 -26.60 5.80
C ALA A 701 -1.40 -25.96 4.74
N GLY A 702 -1.45 -26.41 3.48
CA GLY A 702 -0.55 -25.96 2.42
C GLY A 702 0.91 -26.44 2.57
N GLU A 703 1.14 -27.45 3.37
CA GLU A 703 2.50 -28.03 3.57
C GLU A 703 2.84 -29.08 2.52
N LEU A 704 1.82 -29.66 1.87
CA LEU A 704 1.97 -30.64 0.81
C LEU A 704 1.27 -30.17 -0.45
N ILE A 705 1.77 -30.61 -1.61
CA ILE A 705 1.16 -30.36 -2.93
C ILE A 705 0.40 -31.61 -3.41
N LEU A 706 -0.48 -31.43 -4.37
CA LEU A 706 -1.31 -32.50 -4.94
C LEU A 706 -0.48 -33.70 -5.45
N PRO A 707 0.63 -33.53 -6.22
CA PRO A 707 1.48 -34.63 -6.60
C PRO A 707 2.00 -35.49 -5.43
N PHE A 708 2.33 -34.86 -4.31
CA PHE A 708 2.75 -35.58 -3.09
C PHE A 708 1.61 -36.30 -2.40
N VAL A 709 0.41 -35.72 -2.40
CA VAL A 709 -0.78 -36.42 -1.91
C VAL A 709 -1.09 -37.64 -2.76
N LEU A 710 -0.98 -37.50 -4.10
CA LEU A 710 -1.17 -38.63 -5.02
C LEU A 710 -0.11 -39.72 -4.83
N GLN A 711 1.15 -39.36 -4.60
CA GLN A 711 2.20 -40.31 -4.27
C GLN A 711 1.93 -41.02 -2.94
N SER A 712 1.51 -40.29 -1.87
CA SER A 712 1.09 -40.90 -0.61
C SER A 712 -0.12 -41.80 -0.80
N ALA A 713 -1.09 -41.42 -1.63
CA ALA A 713 -2.24 -42.25 -1.99
C ALA A 713 -1.84 -43.52 -2.76
N GLU A 714 -0.79 -43.48 -3.60
CA GLU A 714 -0.23 -44.65 -4.26
C GLU A 714 0.46 -45.60 -3.26
N VAL A 715 1.19 -45.10 -2.25
CA VAL A 715 1.74 -45.90 -1.18
C VAL A 715 0.59 -46.53 -0.38
N MET A 716 -0.42 -45.74 -0.02
CA MET A 716 -1.62 -46.23 0.67
C MET A 716 -2.35 -47.29 -0.14
N LYS A 717 -2.52 -47.11 -1.45
CA LYS A 717 -3.16 -48.07 -2.37
C LYS A 717 -2.38 -49.41 -2.40
N LYS A 718 -1.02 -49.33 -2.46
CA LYS A 718 -0.15 -50.50 -2.38
C LYS A 718 -0.32 -51.24 -1.05
N ALA A 719 -0.32 -50.48 0.05
CA ALA A 719 -0.54 -51.01 1.39
C ALA A 719 -1.91 -51.70 1.54
N VAL A 720 -3.00 -51.02 1.08
CA VAL A 720 -4.37 -51.59 1.14
C VAL A 720 -4.49 -52.80 0.24
N ALA A 721 -3.95 -52.79 -0.98
CA ALA A 721 -4.01 -53.93 -1.90
C ALA A 721 -3.31 -55.18 -1.33
N TYR A 722 -2.20 -54.97 -0.59
CA TYR A 722 -1.54 -56.06 0.11
C TYR A 722 -2.37 -56.54 1.31
N LEU A 723 -2.94 -55.60 2.06
CA LEU A 723 -3.74 -55.86 3.23
C LEU A 723 -5.11 -56.55 2.89
N GLU A 724 -5.66 -56.32 1.69
CA GLU A 724 -6.88 -56.98 1.20
C GLU A 724 -6.78 -58.50 1.17
N ASN A 725 -5.57 -59.07 1.07
CA ASN A 725 -5.34 -60.49 1.15
C ASN A 725 -5.68 -61.09 2.54
N PHE A 726 -5.76 -60.22 3.54
CA PHE A 726 -5.99 -60.55 4.95
C PHE A 726 -7.32 -60.03 5.48
N LEU A 727 -8.14 -59.32 4.65
CA LEU A 727 -9.45 -58.78 5.00
C LEU A 727 -10.59 -59.65 4.46
N GLU A 728 -11.54 -59.99 5.32
CA GLU A 728 -12.80 -60.65 4.90
C GLU A 728 -13.72 -59.62 4.24
N ARG A 729 -14.22 -59.92 3.02
CA ARG A 729 -15.13 -59.02 2.27
C ARG A 729 -16.49 -58.90 2.96
N ALA A 730 -16.90 -57.69 3.34
CA ALA A 730 -18.27 -57.29 3.62
C ALA A 730 -18.85 -56.55 2.39
N GLU A 731 -19.86 -57.14 1.75
CA GLU A 731 -20.67 -56.46 0.71
C GLU A 731 -21.61 -55.43 1.38
N GLY A 732 -21.58 -54.15 0.94
CA GLY A 732 -22.47 -53.11 1.48
C GLY A 732 -22.61 -51.86 0.65
N ALA A 733 -23.86 -51.33 0.64
CA ALA A 733 -24.37 -50.14 -0.07
C ALA A 733 -23.65 -48.83 0.17
N SER A 734 -23.86 -47.84 -0.72
CA SER A 734 -23.38 -46.45 -0.60
C SER A 734 -23.55 -45.90 0.82
N LYS A 735 -22.50 -45.25 1.35
CA LYS A 735 -22.49 -44.69 2.72
C LYS A 735 -23.32 -43.43 2.90
N GLY A 736 -23.71 -42.79 1.77
CA GLY A 736 -24.49 -41.55 1.74
C GLY A 736 -24.20 -40.71 0.51
N THR A 737 -24.97 -39.64 0.31
CA THR A 737 -24.90 -38.72 -0.82
C THR A 737 -24.42 -37.35 -0.33
N ILE A 738 -23.39 -36.78 -0.96
CA ILE A 738 -22.84 -35.48 -0.61
C ILE A 738 -22.79 -34.57 -1.84
N VAL A 739 -23.26 -33.36 -1.69
CA VAL A 739 -23.11 -32.29 -2.72
C VAL A 739 -21.91 -31.45 -2.34
N VAL A 740 -20.95 -31.25 -3.26
CA VAL A 740 -19.76 -30.43 -3.02
C VAL A 740 -19.69 -29.25 -4.00
N ALA A 741 -19.31 -28.07 -3.52
CA ALA A 741 -19.17 -26.86 -4.35
C ALA A 741 -18.06 -25.94 -3.83
N THR A 742 -17.42 -25.22 -4.75
CA THR A 742 -16.67 -24.01 -4.40
C THR A 742 -17.64 -22.84 -4.43
N VAL A 743 -17.67 -22.05 -3.34
CA VAL A 743 -18.66 -20.98 -3.14
C VAL A 743 -18.54 -19.87 -4.19
N TYR A 744 -19.59 -19.08 -4.35
CA TYR A 744 -19.63 -17.99 -5.31
C TYR A 744 -18.50 -16.97 -5.09
N GLY A 745 -17.88 -16.53 -6.20
CA GLY A 745 -16.75 -15.63 -6.20
C GLY A 745 -15.39 -16.32 -6.00
N ASP A 746 -15.34 -17.62 -5.68
CA ASP A 746 -14.10 -18.37 -5.53
C ASP A 746 -13.86 -19.31 -6.72
N VAL A 747 -12.69 -19.17 -7.35
CA VAL A 747 -12.27 -19.94 -8.53
C VAL A 747 -11.38 -21.14 -8.19
N HIS A 748 -10.99 -21.28 -6.90
CA HIS A 748 -10.06 -22.28 -6.45
C HIS A 748 -10.77 -23.59 -6.11
N ASP A 749 -10.67 -24.59 -6.97
CA ASP A 749 -11.38 -25.86 -6.84
C ASP A 749 -10.49 -27.08 -6.55
N ILE A 750 -9.17 -26.91 -6.47
CA ILE A 750 -8.22 -28.02 -6.24
C ILE A 750 -8.53 -28.77 -4.95
N GLY A 751 -8.74 -28.05 -3.85
CA GLY A 751 -9.09 -28.64 -2.55
C GLY A 751 -10.42 -29.41 -2.60
N LYS A 752 -11.45 -28.84 -3.26
CA LYS A 752 -12.75 -29.46 -3.43
C LYS A 752 -12.65 -30.77 -4.26
N ASN A 753 -11.87 -30.74 -5.34
CA ASN A 753 -11.70 -31.91 -6.22
C ASN A 753 -11.02 -33.04 -5.49
N LEU A 754 -10.06 -32.75 -4.61
CA LEU A 754 -9.42 -33.72 -3.74
C LEU A 754 -10.44 -34.34 -2.77
N VAL A 755 -11.23 -33.53 -2.08
CA VAL A 755 -12.26 -34.00 -1.14
C VAL A 755 -13.29 -34.87 -1.87
N ARG A 756 -13.72 -34.49 -3.08
CA ARG A 756 -14.58 -35.32 -3.92
C ARG A 756 -13.97 -36.70 -4.17
N THR A 757 -12.71 -36.75 -4.57
CA THR A 757 -12.01 -38.02 -4.87
C THR A 757 -11.90 -38.88 -3.61
N ILE A 758 -11.54 -38.31 -2.46
CA ILE A 758 -11.46 -39.03 -1.20
C ILE A 758 -12.82 -39.60 -0.77
N LEU A 759 -13.89 -38.80 -0.83
CA LEU A 759 -15.24 -39.23 -0.47
C LEU A 759 -15.76 -40.33 -1.39
N SER A 760 -15.56 -40.17 -2.72
CA SER A 760 -15.95 -41.20 -3.69
C SER A 760 -15.22 -42.51 -3.47
N ASN A 761 -13.91 -42.46 -3.20
CA ASN A 761 -13.13 -43.66 -2.91
C ASN A 761 -13.50 -44.32 -1.57
N ASN A 762 -14.08 -43.56 -0.65
CA ASN A 762 -14.59 -44.06 0.63
C ASN A 762 -16.05 -44.56 0.56
N GLY A 763 -16.67 -44.67 -0.61
CA GLY A 763 -17.99 -45.23 -0.83
C GLY A 763 -19.15 -44.23 -0.70
N PHE A 764 -18.92 -42.96 -0.76
CA PHE A 764 -19.97 -41.94 -0.84
C PHE A 764 -20.30 -41.62 -2.30
N THR A 765 -21.56 -41.29 -2.55
CA THR A 765 -22.00 -40.71 -3.83
C THR A 765 -21.79 -39.20 -3.77
N VAL A 766 -20.91 -38.64 -4.61
CA VAL A 766 -20.57 -37.23 -4.57
C VAL A 766 -21.05 -36.53 -5.85
N HIS A 767 -21.87 -35.47 -5.68
CA HIS A 767 -22.31 -34.56 -6.74
C HIS A 767 -21.49 -33.28 -6.67
N ASP A 768 -20.60 -33.06 -7.63
CA ASP A 768 -19.74 -31.89 -7.74
C ASP A 768 -20.39 -30.82 -8.61
N LEU A 769 -20.66 -29.64 -8.04
CA LEU A 769 -21.27 -28.50 -8.71
C LEU A 769 -20.27 -27.54 -9.35
N GLY A 770 -18.98 -27.84 -9.23
CA GLY A 770 -17.92 -26.99 -9.77
C GLY A 770 -17.54 -25.81 -8.87
N LYS A 771 -17.09 -24.73 -9.49
CA LYS A 771 -16.60 -23.50 -8.85
C LYS A 771 -17.55 -22.32 -9.09
N GLN A 772 -17.42 -21.27 -8.25
CA GLN A 772 -18.24 -20.06 -8.29
C GLN A 772 -19.76 -20.35 -8.25
N THR A 773 -20.15 -21.34 -7.45
CA THR A 773 -21.52 -21.81 -7.44
C THR A 773 -22.38 -20.95 -6.51
N PRO A 774 -23.47 -20.30 -7.01
CA PRO A 774 -24.38 -19.51 -6.19
C PRO A 774 -25.05 -20.35 -5.09
N ALA A 775 -25.32 -19.73 -3.94
CA ALA A 775 -25.93 -20.36 -2.77
C ALA A 775 -27.25 -21.09 -3.11
N SER A 776 -28.12 -20.48 -3.93
CA SER A 776 -29.38 -21.09 -4.35
C SER A 776 -29.17 -22.39 -5.13
N VAL A 777 -28.18 -22.42 -6.04
CA VAL A 777 -27.87 -23.61 -6.86
C VAL A 777 -27.35 -24.75 -5.99
N ILE A 778 -26.51 -24.43 -4.98
CA ILE A 778 -25.97 -25.42 -4.03
C ILE A 778 -27.10 -26.06 -3.23
N ILE A 779 -28.00 -25.24 -2.70
CA ILE A 779 -29.12 -25.68 -1.86
C ILE A 779 -30.13 -26.49 -2.70
N ASP A 780 -30.47 -25.99 -3.88
CA ASP A 780 -31.43 -26.67 -4.77
C ASP A 780 -30.90 -28.04 -5.25
N ALA A 781 -29.60 -28.15 -5.55
CA ALA A 781 -28.97 -29.42 -5.88
C ALA A 781 -28.93 -30.37 -4.67
N ALA A 782 -28.68 -29.88 -3.46
CA ALA A 782 -28.74 -30.73 -2.26
C ALA A 782 -30.15 -31.31 -2.02
N VAL A 783 -31.18 -30.50 -2.25
CA VAL A 783 -32.56 -30.96 -2.16
C VAL A 783 -32.90 -31.97 -3.29
N GLN A 784 -32.51 -31.68 -4.52
CA GLN A 784 -32.74 -32.52 -5.69
C GLN A 784 -32.12 -33.91 -5.54
N HIS A 785 -30.87 -33.96 -5.06
CA HIS A 785 -30.12 -35.20 -4.89
C HIS A 785 -30.36 -35.86 -3.53
N LYS A 786 -31.22 -35.29 -2.69
CA LYS A 786 -31.45 -35.74 -1.28
C LYS A 786 -30.14 -35.94 -0.54
N ALA A 787 -29.27 -34.93 -0.60
CA ALA A 787 -27.97 -35.02 -0.02
C ALA A 787 -28.01 -35.13 1.51
N ASP A 788 -27.18 -36.02 2.04
CA ASP A 788 -27.00 -36.22 3.48
C ASP A 788 -26.10 -35.11 4.08
N ALA A 789 -25.29 -34.43 3.23
CA ALA A 789 -24.47 -33.30 3.64
C ALA A 789 -24.12 -32.40 2.44
N ILE A 790 -23.79 -31.14 2.72
CA ILE A 790 -23.25 -30.17 1.75
C ILE A 790 -21.81 -29.87 2.12
N GLY A 791 -20.87 -30.01 1.16
CA GLY A 791 -19.46 -29.66 1.30
C GLY A 791 -19.16 -28.32 0.61
N LEU A 792 -18.65 -27.34 1.35
CA LEU A 792 -18.31 -26.01 0.85
C LEU A 792 -16.81 -25.77 0.93
N SER A 793 -16.24 -25.26 -0.16
CA SER A 793 -14.82 -24.89 -0.23
C SER A 793 -14.66 -23.40 -0.53
N ALA A 794 -13.72 -22.74 0.18
CA ALA A 794 -13.28 -21.39 -0.11
C ALA A 794 -11.78 -21.21 0.21
N LEU A 795 -11.04 -20.58 -0.70
CA LEU A 795 -9.63 -20.29 -0.52
C LEU A 795 -9.40 -18.89 0.07
N LEU A 796 -10.25 -17.92 -0.28
CA LEU A 796 -10.09 -16.52 0.12
C LEU A 796 -11.01 -16.17 1.31
N VAL A 797 -10.53 -15.27 2.18
CA VAL A 797 -11.34 -14.73 3.30
C VAL A 797 -12.58 -13.99 2.79
N SER A 798 -12.45 -13.26 1.68
CA SER A 798 -13.58 -12.55 1.05
C SER A 798 -14.69 -13.49 0.58
N THR A 799 -14.33 -14.62 -0.01
CA THR A 799 -15.30 -15.61 -0.55
C THR A 799 -15.89 -16.50 0.53
N SER A 800 -15.18 -16.72 1.65
CA SER A 800 -15.71 -17.46 2.81
C SER A 800 -16.98 -16.83 3.39
N LYS A 801 -17.21 -15.52 3.17
CA LYS A 801 -18.44 -14.80 3.57
C LYS A 801 -19.72 -15.37 2.90
N GLN A 802 -19.58 -16.15 1.84
CA GLN A 802 -20.70 -16.85 1.20
C GLN A 802 -21.21 -18.05 2.04
N MET A 803 -20.36 -18.64 2.88
CA MET A 803 -20.74 -19.82 3.66
C MET A 803 -21.80 -19.53 4.73
N PRO A 804 -21.72 -18.43 5.53
CA PRO A 804 -22.82 -18.05 6.43
C PRO A 804 -24.12 -17.81 5.70
N LEU A 805 -24.10 -17.21 4.51
CA LEU A 805 -25.32 -16.96 3.71
C LEU A 805 -26.01 -18.28 3.34
N ILE A 806 -25.25 -19.34 3.01
CA ILE A 806 -25.78 -20.66 2.71
C ILE A 806 -26.40 -21.29 3.95
N VAL A 807 -25.73 -21.20 5.11
CA VAL A 807 -26.23 -21.74 6.39
C VAL A 807 -27.53 -21.04 6.81
N ASN A 808 -27.58 -19.71 6.73
CA ASN A 808 -28.78 -18.93 7.04
C ASN A 808 -29.92 -19.24 6.06
N GLU A 809 -29.64 -19.43 4.78
CA GLU A 809 -30.66 -19.77 3.78
C GLU A 809 -31.21 -21.20 3.96
N LEU A 810 -30.35 -22.15 4.36
CA LEU A 810 -30.80 -23.49 4.74
C LEU A 810 -31.77 -23.45 5.93
N ALA A 811 -31.43 -22.67 6.96
CA ALA A 811 -32.31 -22.47 8.12
C ALA A 811 -33.62 -21.79 7.73
N ARG A 812 -33.57 -20.74 6.89
CA ARG A 812 -34.75 -20.01 6.40
C ARG A 812 -35.71 -20.91 5.60
N ARG A 813 -35.15 -21.89 4.88
CA ARG A 813 -35.94 -22.88 4.09
C ARG A 813 -36.34 -24.10 4.92
N ASP A 814 -36.07 -24.16 6.20
CA ASP A 814 -36.34 -25.30 7.11
C ASP A 814 -35.71 -26.61 6.60
N LEU A 815 -34.49 -26.51 6.07
CA LEU A 815 -33.75 -27.64 5.54
C LEU A 815 -32.73 -28.14 6.58
N SER A 816 -32.86 -29.39 7.00
CA SER A 816 -32.00 -30.03 7.99
C SER A 816 -30.84 -30.80 7.34
N ILE A 817 -29.94 -30.10 6.66
CA ILE A 817 -28.79 -30.71 5.97
C ILE A 817 -27.50 -30.20 6.63
N PRO A 818 -26.63 -31.06 7.21
CA PRO A 818 -25.36 -30.63 7.80
C PRO A 818 -24.41 -30.04 6.73
N VAL A 819 -23.63 -29.04 7.14
CA VAL A 819 -22.70 -28.35 6.26
C VAL A 819 -21.25 -28.64 6.67
N LEU A 820 -20.49 -29.18 5.75
CA LEU A 820 -19.05 -29.41 5.86
C LEU A 820 -18.33 -28.21 5.20
N ILE A 821 -17.40 -27.60 5.90
CA ILE A 821 -16.66 -26.45 5.38
C ILE A 821 -15.16 -26.73 5.37
N GLY A 822 -14.48 -26.29 4.32
CA GLY A 822 -13.05 -26.47 4.16
C GLY A 822 -12.44 -25.44 3.21
N GLY A 823 -11.11 -25.44 3.14
CA GLY A 823 -10.34 -24.53 2.33
C GLY A 823 -9.34 -23.72 3.15
N ALA A 824 -8.33 -23.11 2.49
CA ALA A 824 -7.22 -22.49 3.19
C ALA A 824 -7.60 -21.29 4.08
N ALA A 825 -8.69 -20.58 3.73
CA ALA A 825 -9.20 -19.47 4.55
C ALA A 825 -10.09 -19.92 5.71
N ILE A 826 -10.42 -21.23 5.79
CA ILE A 826 -11.37 -21.76 6.75
C ILE A 826 -10.65 -22.40 7.92
N ASN A 827 -11.18 -22.20 9.12
CA ASN A 827 -10.66 -22.81 10.34
C ASN A 827 -11.79 -23.10 11.33
N ARG A 828 -11.45 -23.77 12.42
CA ARG A 828 -12.43 -24.21 13.45
C ARG A 828 -13.14 -23.02 14.12
N ALA A 829 -12.49 -21.86 14.26
CA ALA A 829 -13.09 -20.67 14.85
C ALA A 829 -14.13 -20.05 13.90
N PHE A 830 -13.82 -20.03 12.60
CA PHE A 830 -14.77 -19.62 11.54
C PHE A 830 -16.01 -20.52 11.54
N GLY A 831 -15.82 -21.87 11.55
CA GLY A 831 -16.93 -22.82 11.61
C GLY A 831 -17.83 -22.66 12.83
N ARG A 832 -17.25 -22.39 14.00
CA ARG A 832 -18.03 -22.08 15.20
C ARG A 832 -18.84 -20.79 15.07
N ARG A 833 -18.30 -19.76 14.43
CA ARG A 833 -18.98 -18.47 14.24
C ARG A 833 -20.18 -18.60 13.31
N ILE A 834 -20.03 -19.29 12.18
CA ILE A 834 -21.11 -19.44 11.19
C ILE A 834 -22.15 -20.51 11.58
N LEU A 835 -21.91 -21.25 12.65
CA LEU A 835 -22.91 -22.15 13.23
C LEU A 835 -24.11 -21.38 13.80
N PHE A 836 -23.90 -20.11 14.25
CA PHE A 836 -24.96 -19.30 14.81
C PHE A 836 -25.63 -18.44 13.76
N LEU A 837 -26.97 -18.51 13.72
CA LEU A 837 -27.80 -17.78 12.74
C LEU A 837 -27.87 -16.28 13.05
N GLU A 838 -27.90 -15.45 12.00
CA GLU A 838 -27.95 -13.99 12.11
C GLU A 838 -29.24 -13.48 12.81
N ASP A 839 -30.38 -14.13 12.63
CA ASP A 839 -31.69 -13.69 13.12
C ASP A 839 -32.02 -14.02 14.57
N GLY A 840 -31.08 -14.44 15.41
CA GLY A 840 -31.42 -14.74 16.79
C GLY A 840 -30.32 -15.36 17.65
N GLY A 841 -29.16 -15.59 17.10
CA GLY A 841 -28.03 -16.20 17.79
C GLY A 841 -28.25 -17.67 18.17
N GLU A 842 -29.29 -18.34 17.65
CA GLU A 842 -29.50 -19.78 17.80
C GLU A 842 -28.58 -20.58 16.88
N PRO A 843 -28.04 -21.73 17.32
CA PRO A 843 -27.19 -22.55 16.48
C PRO A 843 -28.02 -23.26 15.40
N TYR A 844 -27.48 -23.36 14.18
CA TYR A 844 -28.04 -24.17 13.10
C TYR A 844 -28.05 -25.64 13.54
N ALA A 845 -29.27 -26.19 13.74
CA ALA A 845 -29.46 -27.49 14.40
C ALA A 845 -28.77 -28.69 13.72
N PRO A 846 -28.70 -28.78 12.35
CA PRO A 846 -27.98 -29.85 11.67
C PRO A 846 -26.44 -29.76 11.83
N GLY A 847 -25.91 -28.58 12.20
CA GLY A 847 -24.50 -28.33 12.46
C GLY A 847 -23.69 -27.87 11.25
N VAL A 848 -22.58 -27.19 11.57
CA VAL A 848 -21.53 -26.80 10.62
C VAL A 848 -20.22 -27.42 11.11
N PHE A 849 -19.55 -28.17 10.27
CA PHE A 849 -18.38 -28.95 10.61
C PHE A 849 -17.19 -28.52 9.76
N TYR A 850 -16.10 -28.20 10.43
CA TYR A 850 -14.83 -27.93 9.78
C TYR A 850 -14.11 -29.23 9.47
N CYS A 851 -13.70 -29.43 8.21
CA CYS A 851 -13.03 -30.61 7.67
C CYS A 851 -11.59 -30.32 7.22
#